data_6807a8a8323899f12cbaf03662be3527
#
_entry.id   6807a8a8323899f12cbaf03662be3527
#
_cell.length_a   1.000
_cell.length_b   1.000
_cell.length_c   1.000
_cell.angle_alpha   90.00
_cell.angle_beta   90.00
_cell.angle_gamma   90.00
#
_symmetry.space_group_name_H-M   'P 1'
#
loop_
_entity.id
_entity.type
_entity.pdbx_description
1 polymer ?
#
loop_
_entity_poly.entity_id
_entity_poly.type
_entity_poly.pdbx_seq_one_letter_code
_entity_poly.pdbx_strand_id
1 'polypeptide(L)'
;MVCTCNMRLRPFKRIDVDLGIKNVLAANSADISIIGRGVQVVFDAENHKMILYRLEGSKQIQMSKESIMGYPVVNGQPVSDFTDYMCSIKQGISGLMGAGEQMVITSRSTSTGLIRVYTVETAYAEKGLIYTRTTYQAEKEIKADRFVESVFELYDPGNIVWSFNGGGEGPTTFYDQLQKIDLTTPEKFSRENRQDQTAAGLPIADIYNADGGITVGDASATRREVHTPVEETYDSVQISAKWPGKIISVNQPTDAGQTFIAVHSGDYYNGLRGYKLAMEHLGIVMQTRIPESSYDLRWEGWGWGFDWTADLIIKELDFLQKSGVKQITIDDAWYDHAGDWQLNPEKFPNGEEDMIRLVDAIHAHGMTALLWWRPCDGGRDGSRLYREHPEYFIMHEDGSTAKIGGPGKVDTSDWCQTAGYALCPCCEGAIESTVDFINRAMRRWKFDGFKGDFVWSLSKCYNPAHHHARPEESTERQTEFYRRAHEAMVANNPDVFNLLCNCGAPQDFYGLRYMTQVVTADPTSLDQTRTRAKAYKALMGDKYPITTDHCQVWYSTTVGTGSVIIEKTAFTGAEADEYARWLGIANREQLHKGRFIGDLYSYGFDPYETYVVEKDGVMHYAFYRDGRRYRPDGYPDIELKGLNPDKMYRIVDYVNNRAVATNLMGDNAVFNTRFAKDLLVKAIEIDQPDLEPVDQDWGFNVLSANDSALKYDGMWTVDAQNGRSCASANTEDSAMQFKFAGTAVRWYGRKTASPGTADVYLDGKLITTVNTGGCEEAATRLFEALDIAPAIHTLKIVNKSGTVNIDWVAVEPAIPEPVYEELDPLSERILYGGKWYVEENAASRFGREKVTDDSQATAELEFMGTAIRWIGKRVLEQYAVALVYLDGEYVDTVYNYGENENGKLLFERTHLTPGKHTLRIVQSMHKIDIETLAIGTDPE
;
A
#
# COMPACT_ATOMS: atom_id res chain seq x y z
N MET A 1 29.53 -6.06 -35.03
CA MET A 1 30.97 -6.04 -34.65
C MET A 1 31.10 -6.91 -33.40
N VAL A 2 32.08 -7.86 -33.36
CA VAL A 2 32.28 -8.71 -32.17
C VAL A 2 33.58 -8.24 -31.52
N CYS A 3 33.53 -7.75 -30.32
CA CYS A 3 34.71 -7.41 -29.49
C CYS A 3 34.95 -8.49 -28.46
N THR A 4 36.18 -8.95 -28.31
CA THR A 4 36.59 -9.93 -27.31
C THR A 4 37.82 -9.45 -26.56
N CYS A 5 37.82 -9.63 -25.25
CA CYS A 5 38.94 -9.31 -24.37
C CYS A 5 39.69 -10.60 -23.98
N ASN A 6 40.97 -10.64 -24.17
CA ASN A 6 41.82 -11.76 -23.75
C ASN A 6 42.84 -11.29 -22.72
N MET A 7 42.75 -11.73 -21.45
CA MET A 7 43.87 -11.70 -20.51
C MET A 7 44.59 -13.03 -20.57
N ARG A 8 45.92 -12.99 -20.62
CA ARG A 8 46.93 -14.07 -20.76
C ARG A 8 46.43 -15.49 -20.56
N LEU A 9 46.32 -16.23 -21.63
CA LEU A 9 46.01 -17.65 -21.72
C LEU A 9 47.18 -18.51 -21.22
N ARG A 10 46.97 -19.32 -20.18
CA ARG A 10 47.59 -20.64 -20.08
C ARG A 10 46.68 -21.63 -20.80
N PRO A 11 47.22 -22.67 -21.47
CA PRO A 11 46.39 -23.55 -22.30
C PRO A 11 45.40 -24.33 -21.47
N PHE A 12 44.13 -24.06 -21.64
CA PHE A 12 43.02 -24.87 -21.15
C PHE A 12 43.04 -26.23 -21.80
N LYS A 13 42.91 -27.33 -21.06
CA LYS A 13 42.37 -28.57 -21.63
C LYS A 13 40.94 -28.23 -22.08
N ARG A 14 40.71 -28.37 -23.37
CA ARG A 14 39.46 -28.04 -24.05
C ARG A 14 38.29 -28.78 -23.34
N ILE A 15 37.52 -28.07 -22.57
CA ILE A 15 36.13 -28.42 -22.33
C ILE A 15 35.39 -27.73 -23.46
N ASP A 16 34.93 -28.51 -24.46
CA ASP A 16 34.17 -27.98 -25.58
C ASP A 16 32.76 -27.54 -25.03
N VAL A 17 32.72 -26.35 -24.44
CA VAL A 17 31.47 -25.60 -24.35
C VAL A 17 31.28 -25.01 -25.74
N ASP A 18 30.37 -25.57 -26.55
CA ASP A 18 30.04 -25.06 -27.87
C ASP A 18 29.32 -23.73 -27.74
N LEU A 19 30.09 -22.65 -27.60
CA LEU A 19 29.59 -21.29 -27.43
C LEU A 19 29.21 -20.65 -28.78
N GLY A 20 29.34 -21.35 -29.92
CA GLY A 20 28.98 -20.79 -31.22
C GLY A 20 29.78 -19.53 -31.64
N ILE A 21 30.89 -19.23 -30.94
CA ILE A 21 31.64 -17.96 -31.09
C ILE A 21 32.76 -18.12 -32.09
N LYS A 22 32.60 -17.59 -33.30
CA LYS A 22 33.67 -17.39 -34.26
C LYS A 22 34.19 -15.96 -34.15
N ASN A 23 35.17 -15.68 -33.40
CA ASN A 23 36.04 -14.47 -33.34
C ASN A 23 36.22 -13.97 -31.89
N VAL A 24 37.42 -14.20 -31.39
CA VAL A 24 37.95 -13.68 -30.13
C VAL A 24 38.89 -12.54 -30.46
N LEU A 25 38.63 -11.31 -30.03
CA LEU A 25 39.56 -10.19 -30.10
C LEU A 25 40.14 -9.94 -28.70
N ALA A 26 41.44 -9.84 -28.60
CA ALA A 26 42.14 -9.39 -27.39
C ALA A 26 41.97 -7.85 -27.27
N ALA A 27 41.47 -7.35 -26.14
CA ALA A 27 41.43 -5.92 -25.88
C ALA A 27 42.42 -5.54 -24.76
N ASN A 28 43.15 -4.49 -25.00
CA ASN A 28 43.92 -3.76 -24.00
C ASN A 28 42.95 -2.93 -23.21
N SER A 29 42.94 -3.10 -21.90
CA SER A 29 42.44 -2.20 -20.78
C SER A 29 41.36 -1.16 -21.14
N ALA A 30 40.22 -1.55 -21.70
CA ALA A 30 39.07 -0.67 -21.84
C ALA A 30 37.82 -1.39 -21.31
N ASP A 31 36.96 -0.68 -20.64
CA ASP A 31 35.66 -1.16 -20.19
C ASP A 31 34.86 -1.71 -21.37
N ILE A 32 34.18 -2.82 -21.12
CA ILE A 32 33.37 -3.50 -22.12
C ILE A 32 31.91 -3.23 -21.80
N SER A 33 31.15 -2.75 -22.80
CA SER A 33 29.73 -2.40 -22.53
C SER A 33 28.78 -2.91 -23.60
N ILE A 34 27.54 -3.15 -23.17
CA ILE A 34 26.37 -3.36 -24.01
C ILE A 34 25.33 -2.30 -23.73
N ILE A 35 24.54 -1.97 -24.74
CA ILE A 35 23.55 -0.89 -24.67
C ILE A 35 22.17 -1.45 -25.05
N GLY A 36 21.18 -1.11 -24.23
CA GLY A 36 19.74 -1.26 -24.51
C GLY A 36 19.04 0.09 -24.55
N ARG A 37 17.74 0.08 -24.75
CA ARG A 37 16.95 1.31 -24.69
C ARG A 37 16.96 1.85 -23.26
N GLY A 38 17.60 3.00 -23.07
CA GLY A 38 17.64 3.69 -21.76
C GLY A 38 18.53 3.03 -20.70
N VAL A 39 19.39 2.07 -21.09
CA VAL A 39 20.29 1.40 -20.15
C VAL A 39 21.61 1.05 -20.84
N GLN A 40 22.70 1.12 -20.06
CA GLN A 40 24.01 0.57 -20.42
C GLN A 40 24.52 -0.30 -19.29
N VAL A 41 25.05 -1.45 -19.63
CA VAL A 41 25.74 -2.36 -18.71
C VAL A 41 27.21 -2.34 -19.07
N VAL A 42 28.05 -2.02 -18.08
CA VAL A 42 29.51 -1.96 -18.24
C VAL A 42 30.14 -3.08 -17.44
N PHE A 43 31.06 -3.81 -18.05
CA PHE A 43 31.95 -4.72 -17.37
C PHE A 43 33.34 -4.06 -17.30
N ASP A 44 33.75 -3.68 -16.08
CA ASP A 44 35.10 -3.23 -15.78
C ASP A 44 36.06 -4.43 -15.90
N ALA A 45 36.86 -4.43 -16.93
CA ALA A 45 37.75 -5.54 -17.21
C ALA A 45 38.98 -5.58 -16.27
N GLU A 46 39.32 -4.51 -15.62
CA GLU A 46 40.43 -4.43 -14.63
C GLU A 46 40.00 -4.98 -13.25
N ASN A 47 38.85 -4.56 -12.76
CA ASN A 47 38.34 -4.93 -11.44
C ASN A 47 37.38 -6.11 -11.48
N HIS A 48 36.96 -6.57 -12.66
CA HIS A 48 36.02 -7.67 -12.87
C HIS A 48 34.64 -7.43 -12.24
N LYS A 49 34.16 -6.19 -12.33
CA LYS A 49 32.90 -5.72 -11.76
C LYS A 49 31.92 -5.28 -12.82
N MET A 50 30.63 -5.29 -12.45
CA MET A 50 29.54 -4.79 -13.31
C MET A 50 29.08 -3.43 -12.80
N ILE A 51 28.75 -2.52 -13.73
CA ILE A 51 28.18 -1.21 -13.41
C ILE A 51 26.96 -0.98 -14.30
N LEU A 52 25.88 -0.49 -13.70
CA LEU A 52 24.63 -0.16 -14.37
C LEU A 52 24.49 1.35 -14.52
N TYR A 53 24.17 1.78 -15.74
CA TYR A 53 23.88 3.18 -16.05
C TYR A 53 22.49 3.32 -16.65
N ARG A 54 21.77 4.36 -16.24
CA ARG A 54 20.54 4.82 -16.89
C ARG A 54 20.90 5.86 -17.94
N LEU A 55 20.31 5.73 -19.14
CA LEU A 55 20.54 6.63 -20.25
C LEU A 55 19.32 7.54 -20.50
N GLU A 56 19.55 8.86 -20.48
CA GLU A 56 18.55 9.88 -20.79
C GLU A 56 19.06 10.80 -21.90
N GLY A 57 18.67 10.49 -23.13
CA GLY A 57 19.25 11.19 -24.29
C GLY A 57 20.76 11.00 -24.35
N SER A 58 21.52 12.07 -24.20
CA SER A 58 22.99 12.04 -24.12
C SER A 58 23.56 11.95 -22.70
N LYS A 59 22.69 12.02 -21.67
CA LYS A 59 23.10 11.94 -20.26
C LYS A 59 23.20 10.49 -19.83
N GLN A 60 24.32 10.14 -19.19
CA GLN A 60 24.57 8.86 -18.55
C GLN A 60 24.56 9.07 -17.03
N ILE A 61 23.72 8.31 -16.33
CA ILE A 61 23.53 8.40 -14.87
C ILE A 61 23.94 7.04 -14.30
N GLN A 62 24.95 7.02 -13.45
CA GLN A 62 25.39 5.80 -12.78
C GLN A 62 24.37 5.41 -11.72
N MET A 63 23.84 4.20 -11.79
CA MET A 63 22.79 3.70 -10.90
C MET A 63 23.33 2.71 -9.89
N SER A 64 24.34 1.89 -10.24
CA SER A 64 24.96 0.97 -9.29
C SER A 64 26.42 1.33 -9.00
N LYS A 65 26.88 0.99 -7.79
CA LYS A 65 28.31 0.85 -7.51
C LYS A 65 28.92 -0.28 -8.35
N GLU A 66 30.22 -0.45 -8.31
CA GLU A 66 30.90 -1.62 -8.85
C GLU A 66 30.39 -2.88 -8.16
N SER A 67 29.72 -3.74 -8.91
CA SER A 67 28.92 -4.86 -8.42
C SER A 67 29.51 -6.20 -8.88
N ILE A 68 29.36 -7.25 -8.06
CA ILE A 68 29.83 -8.60 -8.38
C ILE A 68 28.79 -9.36 -9.20
N MET A 69 29.26 -10.32 -10.03
CA MET A 69 28.39 -11.11 -10.90
C MET A 69 27.67 -12.27 -10.22
N GLY A 70 27.75 -12.38 -8.89
CA GLY A 70 27.18 -13.50 -8.15
C GLY A 70 28.14 -14.66 -7.91
N TYR A 71 27.73 -15.60 -7.06
CA TYR A 71 28.55 -16.71 -6.59
C TYR A 71 27.70 -17.84 -6.00
N PRO A 72 28.17 -19.11 -6.04
CA PRO A 72 27.62 -20.18 -5.25
C PRO A 72 28.17 -20.15 -3.84
N VAL A 73 27.39 -20.61 -2.87
CA VAL A 73 27.84 -20.89 -1.50
C VAL A 73 28.08 -22.39 -1.38
N VAL A 74 29.23 -22.78 -0.94
CA VAL A 74 29.64 -24.19 -0.77
C VAL A 74 30.18 -24.41 0.64
N ASN A 75 29.62 -25.35 1.39
CA ASN A 75 29.93 -25.60 2.81
C ASN A 75 29.83 -24.31 3.65
N GLY A 76 28.79 -23.52 3.43
CA GLY A 76 28.54 -22.26 4.14
C GLY A 76 29.45 -21.09 3.73
N GLN A 77 30.35 -21.26 2.78
CA GLN A 77 31.30 -20.22 2.35
C GLN A 77 31.03 -19.78 0.90
N PRO A 78 31.04 -18.46 0.63
CA PRO A 78 30.91 -17.94 -0.72
C PRO A 78 32.15 -18.28 -1.56
N VAL A 79 31.93 -18.78 -2.78
CA VAL A 79 33.01 -18.98 -3.75
C VAL A 79 33.14 -17.69 -4.57
N SER A 80 34.10 -16.84 -4.20
CA SER A 80 34.29 -15.50 -4.81
C SER A 80 35.64 -15.32 -5.50
N ASP A 81 36.51 -16.32 -5.49
CA ASP A 81 37.89 -16.32 -6.01
C ASP A 81 37.97 -16.61 -7.52
N PHE A 82 37.05 -16.07 -8.28
CA PHE A 82 37.03 -16.22 -9.73
C PHE A 82 38.11 -15.39 -10.42
N THR A 83 38.85 -16.04 -11.36
CA THR A 83 39.90 -15.47 -12.18
C THR A 83 39.71 -15.89 -13.65
N ASP A 84 40.69 -15.63 -14.50
CA ASP A 84 40.73 -16.06 -15.92
C ASP A 84 39.46 -15.60 -16.68
N TYR A 85 39.12 -14.31 -16.55
CA TYR A 85 37.93 -13.75 -17.19
C TYR A 85 38.08 -13.66 -18.70
N MET A 86 37.10 -14.16 -19.42
CA MET A 86 36.91 -13.96 -20.87
C MET A 86 35.55 -13.30 -21.09
N CYS A 87 35.52 -12.24 -21.84
CA CYS A 87 34.30 -11.52 -22.19
C CYS A 87 34.08 -11.50 -23.71
N SER A 88 32.84 -11.70 -24.14
CA SER A 88 32.44 -11.57 -25.54
C SER A 88 31.12 -10.81 -25.66
N ILE A 89 30.99 -9.98 -26.67
CA ILE A 89 29.79 -9.21 -26.99
C ILE A 89 29.23 -9.65 -28.35
N LYS A 90 27.90 -9.71 -28.43
CA LYS A 90 27.13 -9.85 -29.66
C LYS A 90 26.11 -8.70 -29.74
N GLN A 91 26.06 -8.05 -30.88
CA GLN A 91 25.08 -6.99 -31.15
C GLN A 91 24.00 -7.49 -32.10
N GLY A 92 22.75 -6.93 -31.93
CA GLY A 92 21.64 -7.25 -32.80
C GLY A 92 21.17 -8.71 -32.72
N ILE A 93 21.37 -9.35 -31.54
CA ILE A 93 20.85 -10.69 -31.30
C ILE A 93 19.34 -10.65 -31.08
N SER A 94 18.68 -11.79 -31.32
CA SER A 94 17.32 -12.02 -30.82
C SER A 94 17.43 -12.83 -29.52
N GLY A 95 17.48 -12.12 -28.41
CA GLY A 95 17.50 -12.70 -27.06
C GLY A 95 16.10 -12.99 -26.50
N LEU A 96 16.03 -13.29 -25.21
CA LEU A 96 14.75 -13.55 -24.52
C LEU A 96 13.77 -12.37 -24.61
N MET A 97 14.29 -11.14 -24.50
CA MET A 97 13.49 -9.91 -24.57
C MET A 97 13.43 -9.30 -25.99
N GLY A 98 13.62 -10.10 -27.05
CA GLY A 98 13.65 -9.65 -28.45
C GLY A 98 15.02 -9.15 -28.89
N ALA A 99 15.05 -8.19 -29.82
CA ALA A 99 16.29 -7.66 -30.38
C ALA A 99 17.07 -6.83 -29.33
N GLY A 100 18.38 -7.08 -29.22
CA GLY A 100 19.24 -6.41 -28.26
C GLY A 100 20.71 -6.74 -28.40
N GLU A 101 21.45 -6.53 -27.32
CA GLU A 101 22.86 -6.88 -27.21
C GLU A 101 23.06 -7.92 -26.11
N GLN A 102 24.05 -8.78 -26.27
CA GLN A 102 24.41 -9.81 -25.30
C GLN A 102 25.91 -9.70 -24.97
N MET A 103 26.19 -9.78 -23.66
CA MET A 103 27.53 -9.95 -23.12
C MET A 103 27.61 -11.30 -22.42
N VAL A 104 28.64 -12.08 -22.68
CA VAL A 104 28.92 -13.36 -22.05
C VAL A 104 30.28 -13.27 -21.39
N ILE A 105 30.32 -13.50 -20.08
CA ILE A 105 31.54 -13.47 -19.27
C ILE A 105 31.77 -14.87 -18.72
N THR A 106 32.92 -15.44 -19.03
CA THR A 106 33.35 -16.74 -18.48
C THR A 106 34.50 -16.51 -17.50
N SER A 107 34.49 -17.20 -16.35
CA SER A 107 35.52 -17.12 -15.33
C SER A 107 35.69 -18.44 -14.61
N ARG A 108 36.81 -18.62 -13.90
CA ARG A 108 37.12 -19.86 -13.17
C ARG A 108 37.52 -19.57 -11.72
N SER A 109 36.97 -20.31 -10.78
CA SER A 109 37.38 -20.28 -9.37
C SER A 109 38.72 -21.02 -9.20
N THR A 110 39.63 -20.40 -8.48
CA THR A 110 40.97 -21.00 -8.19
C THR A 110 40.90 -22.06 -7.11
N SER A 111 40.02 -21.93 -6.13
CA SER A 111 39.89 -22.87 -5.02
C SER A 111 39.08 -24.11 -5.36
N THR A 112 38.00 -23.96 -6.13
CA THR A 112 37.06 -25.04 -6.43
C THR A 112 37.16 -25.60 -7.83
N GLY A 113 37.80 -24.86 -8.76
CA GLY A 113 37.84 -25.20 -10.20
C GLY A 113 36.51 -24.98 -10.95
N LEU A 114 35.50 -24.38 -10.28
CA LEU A 114 34.23 -24.08 -10.92
C LEU A 114 34.42 -23.12 -12.08
N ILE A 115 33.74 -23.41 -13.18
CA ILE A 115 33.63 -22.54 -14.34
C ILE A 115 32.26 -21.85 -14.22
N ARG A 116 32.26 -20.52 -14.20
CA ARG A 116 31.05 -19.67 -14.23
C ARG A 116 30.90 -19.09 -15.64
N VAL A 117 29.69 -19.17 -16.19
CA VAL A 117 29.27 -18.45 -17.37
C VAL A 117 28.13 -17.52 -16.99
N TYR A 118 28.40 -16.21 -17.05
CA TYR A 118 27.45 -15.16 -16.75
C TYR A 118 27.03 -14.48 -18.05
N THR A 119 25.75 -14.52 -18.36
CA THR A 119 25.17 -13.93 -19.58
C THR A 119 24.32 -12.73 -19.18
N VAL A 120 24.51 -11.61 -19.86
CA VAL A 120 23.71 -10.39 -19.71
C VAL A 120 23.15 -10.01 -21.07
N GLU A 121 21.87 -9.72 -21.14
CA GLU A 121 21.18 -9.25 -22.34
C GLU A 121 20.45 -7.93 -22.05
N THR A 122 20.52 -7.00 -23.02
CA THR A 122 19.73 -5.76 -23.03
C THR A 122 18.72 -5.82 -24.17
N ALA A 123 17.66 -5.01 -24.10
CA ALA A 123 16.62 -4.93 -25.11
C ALA A 123 16.61 -3.56 -25.80
N TYR A 124 16.36 -3.54 -27.11
CA TYR A 124 16.18 -2.29 -27.87
C TYR A 124 14.73 -1.77 -27.80
N ALA A 125 13.76 -2.65 -27.59
CA ALA A 125 12.35 -2.29 -27.50
C ALA A 125 11.98 -1.76 -26.11
N GLU A 126 12.44 -2.43 -25.06
CA GLU A 126 12.05 -2.18 -23.68
C GLU A 126 13.04 -1.25 -22.96
N LYS A 127 12.51 -0.20 -22.32
CA LYS A 127 13.35 0.81 -21.65
C LYS A 127 13.85 0.29 -20.29
N GLY A 128 15.17 0.31 -20.09
CA GLY A 128 15.82 0.02 -18.80
C GLY A 128 15.88 -1.46 -18.45
N LEU A 129 15.44 -2.39 -19.30
CA LEU A 129 15.39 -3.81 -18.99
C LEU A 129 16.67 -4.56 -19.34
N ILE A 130 17.07 -5.45 -18.45
CA ILE A 130 18.21 -6.33 -18.53
C ILE A 130 17.77 -7.73 -18.13
N TYR A 131 18.20 -8.74 -18.86
CA TYR A 131 18.07 -10.13 -18.46
C TYR A 131 19.45 -10.69 -18.11
N THR A 132 19.56 -11.47 -17.03
CA THR A 132 20.79 -12.18 -16.67
C THR A 132 20.53 -13.66 -16.44
N ARG A 133 21.55 -14.45 -16.73
CA ARG A 133 21.58 -15.89 -16.48
C ARG A 133 22.97 -16.32 -16.08
N THR A 134 23.07 -17.13 -15.02
CA THR A 134 24.33 -17.73 -14.57
C THR A 134 24.25 -19.24 -14.63
N THR A 135 25.31 -19.86 -15.20
CA THR A 135 25.49 -21.31 -15.13
C THR A 135 26.88 -21.63 -14.56
N TYR A 136 26.93 -22.74 -13.83
CA TYR A 136 28.17 -23.27 -13.27
C TYR A 136 28.42 -24.69 -13.78
N GLN A 137 29.72 -25.01 -14.01
CA GLN A 137 30.18 -26.35 -14.31
C GLN A 137 31.36 -26.68 -13.42
N ALA A 138 31.43 -27.91 -12.94
CA ALA A 138 32.47 -28.39 -12.02
C ALA A 138 33.37 -29.40 -12.72
N GLU A 139 34.63 -29.55 -12.28
CA GLU A 139 35.51 -30.67 -12.62
C GLU A 139 35.20 -31.92 -11.81
N LYS A 140 34.59 -31.73 -10.62
CA LYS A 140 34.04 -32.78 -9.72
C LYS A 140 32.67 -32.30 -9.29
N GLU A 141 31.74 -33.21 -9.06
CA GLU A 141 30.45 -32.82 -8.48
C GLU A 141 30.66 -32.03 -7.19
N ILE A 142 30.00 -30.87 -7.12
CA ILE A 142 30.03 -29.97 -5.98
C ILE A 142 28.58 -29.69 -5.58
N LYS A 143 28.25 -29.96 -4.32
CA LYS A 143 26.97 -29.54 -3.78
C LYS A 143 27.06 -28.08 -3.36
N ALA A 144 26.35 -27.20 -4.05
CA ALA A 144 26.13 -25.84 -3.61
C ALA A 144 25.01 -25.82 -2.57
N ASP A 145 25.16 -25.00 -1.52
CA ASP A 145 24.14 -24.77 -0.50
C ASP A 145 23.08 -23.77 -1.00
N ARG A 146 23.54 -22.77 -1.76
CA ARG A 146 22.68 -21.76 -2.43
C ARG A 146 23.46 -21.07 -3.57
N PHE A 147 22.72 -20.37 -4.42
CA PHE A 147 23.27 -19.43 -5.40
C PHE A 147 22.83 -18.01 -5.06
N VAL A 148 23.75 -17.05 -5.17
CA VAL A 148 23.51 -15.61 -4.98
C VAL A 148 23.91 -14.91 -6.27
N GLU A 149 22.99 -14.22 -6.92
CA GLU A 149 23.17 -13.65 -8.24
C GLU A 149 22.63 -12.21 -8.27
N SER A 150 23.03 -11.46 -9.31
CA SER A 150 22.55 -10.09 -9.56
C SER A 150 22.64 -9.19 -8.32
N VAL A 151 23.86 -9.15 -7.77
CA VAL A 151 24.18 -8.41 -6.54
C VAL A 151 24.52 -6.96 -6.90
N PHE A 152 23.64 -6.01 -6.58
CA PHE A 152 23.83 -4.59 -6.88
C PHE A 152 23.66 -3.73 -5.63
N GLU A 153 24.44 -2.65 -5.55
CA GLU A 153 24.28 -1.58 -4.56
C GLU A 153 23.98 -0.28 -5.32
N LEU A 154 23.12 0.58 -4.77
CA LEU A 154 22.90 1.92 -5.34
C LEU A 154 24.20 2.72 -5.33
N TYR A 155 24.46 3.45 -6.44
CA TYR A 155 25.67 4.27 -6.57
C TYR A 155 25.69 5.41 -5.55
N ASP A 156 24.62 6.16 -5.48
CA ASP A 156 24.41 7.23 -4.50
C ASP A 156 23.08 7.02 -3.79
N PRO A 157 23.05 6.32 -2.67
CA PRO A 157 21.81 6.07 -1.93
C PRO A 157 21.27 7.36 -1.27
N GLY A 158 22.09 8.40 -1.13
CA GLY A 158 21.75 9.56 -0.32
C GLY A 158 21.59 9.19 1.16
N ASN A 159 20.90 10.03 1.93
CA ASN A 159 20.62 9.76 3.34
C ASN A 159 19.38 8.86 3.54
N ILE A 160 18.54 8.73 2.52
CA ILE A 160 17.26 8.02 2.59
C ILE A 160 17.11 7.17 1.34
N VAL A 161 17.02 5.86 1.53
CA VAL A 161 16.77 4.88 0.48
C VAL A 161 15.46 4.17 0.76
N TRP A 162 14.62 4.02 -0.26
CA TRP A 162 13.37 3.28 -0.19
C TRP A 162 13.55 1.88 -0.75
N SER A 163 13.02 0.89 -0.06
CA SER A 163 13.02 -0.50 -0.48
C SER A 163 11.60 -1.00 -0.63
N PHE A 164 11.28 -1.59 -1.76
CA PHE A 164 10.06 -2.37 -1.92
C PHE A 164 10.37 -3.82 -1.54
N ASN A 165 9.73 -4.28 -0.46
CA ASN A 165 9.82 -5.64 0.03
C ASN A 165 8.47 -6.32 -0.19
N GLY A 166 8.40 -7.20 -1.19
CA GLY A 166 7.15 -7.84 -1.59
C GLY A 166 6.68 -8.97 -0.68
N GLY A 167 7.44 -9.36 0.33
CA GLY A 167 7.09 -10.48 1.19
C GLY A 167 7.71 -10.41 2.56
N GLY A 168 7.03 -10.99 3.52
CA GLY A 168 7.51 -11.20 4.85
C GLY A 168 7.50 -12.68 5.24
N GLU A 169 7.86 -12.99 6.46
CA GLU A 169 7.81 -14.33 7.00
C GLU A 169 6.38 -14.69 7.41
N GLY A 170 5.84 -15.75 6.82
CA GLY A 170 4.58 -16.39 7.23
C GLY A 170 3.31 -15.85 6.60
N PRO A 171 2.16 -16.44 6.94
CA PRO A 171 0.90 -16.19 6.29
C PRO A 171 0.30 -14.81 6.57
N THR A 172 0.67 -14.17 7.66
CA THR A 172 0.05 -12.92 8.15
C THR A 172 1.09 -11.82 8.38
N THR A 173 2.03 -11.66 7.47
CA THR A 173 2.97 -10.56 7.59
C THR A 173 2.34 -9.27 7.10
N PHE A 174 1.82 -8.50 8.03
CA PHE A 174 1.34 -7.13 7.84
C PHE A 174 2.49 -6.12 7.60
N TYR A 175 3.62 -6.57 7.06
CA TYR A 175 4.74 -5.69 6.77
C TYR A 175 4.39 -4.69 5.67
N ASP A 176 4.84 -3.47 5.87
CA ASP A 176 4.82 -2.48 4.80
C ASP A 176 5.70 -2.96 3.65
N GLN A 177 5.13 -2.95 2.47
CA GLN A 177 5.86 -3.31 1.24
C GLN A 177 6.92 -2.25 0.87
N LEU A 178 6.73 -1.01 1.35
CA LEU A 178 7.70 0.07 1.22
C LEU A 178 8.29 0.42 2.57
N GLN A 179 9.60 0.47 2.66
CA GLN A 179 10.33 0.85 3.85
C GLN A 179 11.40 1.90 3.52
N LYS A 180 11.42 2.96 4.33
CA LYS A 180 12.50 3.93 4.29
C LYS A 180 13.70 3.38 5.04
N ILE A 181 14.85 3.37 4.39
CA ILE A 181 16.10 2.92 4.97
C ILE A 181 16.93 4.15 5.33
N ASP A 182 17.25 4.32 6.60
CA ASP A 182 18.07 5.40 7.11
C ASP A 182 19.48 4.87 7.42
N LEU A 183 20.43 5.20 6.55
CA LEU A 183 21.83 4.77 6.67
C LEU A 183 22.57 5.40 7.86
N THR A 184 21.99 6.39 8.54
CA THR A 184 22.60 7.06 9.69
C THR A 184 22.33 6.35 11.01
N THR A 185 21.36 5.42 11.05
CA THR A 185 21.01 4.68 12.26
C THR A 185 22.05 3.59 12.57
N PRO A 186 22.28 3.27 13.86
CA PRO A 186 23.15 2.15 14.23
C PRO A 186 22.58 0.78 13.85
N GLU A 187 21.25 0.66 13.86
CA GLU A 187 20.53 -0.56 13.48
C GLU A 187 20.55 -0.74 11.97
N LYS A 188 21.02 -1.88 11.50
CA LYS A 188 21.15 -2.17 10.09
C LYS A 188 19.87 -2.78 9.53
N PHE A 189 19.39 -2.22 8.45
CA PHE A 189 18.24 -2.74 7.74
C PHE A 189 18.56 -4.06 7.03
N SER A 190 17.72 -5.06 7.23
CA SER A 190 17.76 -6.32 6.47
C SER A 190 16.35 -6.85 6.31
N ARG A 191 15.95 -7.15 5.07
CA ARG A 191 14.70 -7.82 4.75
C ARG A 191 14.95 -8.89 3.69
N GLU A 192 14.50 -10.09 3.99
CA GLU A 192 14.54 -11.18 3.04
C GLU A 192 13.14 -11.40 2.45
N ASN A 193 12.91 -10.83 1.28
CA ASN A 193 11.69 -11.08 0.53
C ASN A 193 11.73 -12.52 0.01
N ARG A 194 10.79 -13.37 0.45
CA ARG A 194 10.80 -14.81 0.16
C ARG A 194 9.56 -15.24 -0.60
N GLN A 195 9.78 -16.04 -1.63
CA GLN A 195 8.77 -16.86 -2.27
C GLN A 195 9.17 -18.34 -2.07
N ASP A 196 8.63 -18.97 -1.05
CA ASP A 196 8.89 -20.36 -0.69
C ASP A 196 7.68 -21.00 0.00
N GLN A 197 7.88 -22.11 0.72
CA GLN A 197 6.81 -22.75 1.48
C GLN A 197 6.36 -21.98 2.73
N THR A 198 7.12 -20.97 3.17
CA THR A 198 6.84 -20.18 4.37
C THR A 198 6.29 -18.79 4.08
N ALA A 199 6.45 -18.30 2.84
CA ALA A 199 6.04 -16.98 2.44
C ALA A 199 5.58 -16.95 0.97
N ALA A 200 4.45 -16.30 0.73
CA ALA A 200 3.92 -16.04 -0.62
C ALA A 200 4.37 -14.67 -1.14
N GLY A 201 5.67 -14.35 -1.01
CA GLY A 201 6.21 -13.08 -1.47
C GLY A 201 6.19 -12.94 -2.99
N LEU A 202 6.25 -11.69 -3.47
CA LEU A 202 6.55 -11.43 -4.87
C LEU A 202 8.02 -11.81 -5.14
N PRO A 203 8.33 -12.46 -6.28
CA PRO A 203 9.70 -12.86 -6.60
C PRO A 203 10.55 -11.69 -7.11
N ILE A 204 10.42 -10.53 -6.50
CA ILE A 204 10.95 -9.25 -6.96
C ILE A 204 11.18 -8.33 -5.75
N ALA A 205 12.26 -7.56 -5.79
CA ALA A 205 12.48 -6.41 -4.91
C ALA A 205 12.93 -5.20 -5.72
N ASP A 206 12.76 -4.03 -5.14
CA ASP A 206 13.16 -2.75 -5.73
C ASP A 206 13.82 -1.87 -4.67
N ILE A 207 14.89 -1.20 -5.03
CA ILE A 207 15.52 -0.15 -4.22
C ILE A 207 15.68 1.10 -5.06
N TYR A 208 15.33 2.27 -4.51
CA TYR A 208 15.39 3.53 -5.23
C TYR A 208 15.68 4.72 -4.32
N ASN A 209 16.15 5.80 -4.94
CA ASN A 209 16.37 7.11 -4.34
C ASN A 209 15.73 8.19 -5.23
N ALA A 210 16.08 9.46 -5.04
CA ALA A 210 15.55 10.58 -5.82
C ALA A 210 15.90 10.51 -7.32
N ASP A 211 17.00 9.87 -7.68
CA ASP A 211 17.45 9.72 -9.08
C ASP A 211 16.80 8.54 -9.81
N GLY A 212 16.21 7.59 -9.08
CA GLY A 212 15.61 6.36 -9.60
C GLY A 212 16.11 5.12 -8.90
N GLY A 213 15.98 3.94 -9.51
CA GLY A 213 16.25 2.70 -8.81
C GLY A 213 16.67 1.53 -9.65
N ILE A 214 16.88 0.41 -8.95
CA ILE A 214 17.22 -0.88 -9.49
C ILE A 214 16.23 -1.91 -8.92
N THR A 215 15.52 -2.56 -9.82
CA THR A 215 14.63 -3.69 -9.50
C THR A 215 15.35 -4.98 -9.85
N VAL A 216 15.27 -6.00 -9.02
CA VAL A 216 15.75 -7.37 -9.31
C VAL A 216 14.62 -8.35 -9.05
N GLY A 217 14.32 -9.19 -10.04
CA GLY A 217 13.27 -10.20 -9.92
C GLY A 217 13.62 -11.51 -10.62
N ASP A 218 13.01 -12.62 -10.18
CA ASP A 218 13.16 -13.93 -10.78
C ASP A 218 12.60 -13.95 -12.20
N ALA A 219 13.35 -14.52 -13.14
CA ALA A 219 12.95 -14.65 -14.55
C ALA A 219 12.52 -16.07 -14.91
N SER A 220 11.56 -16.61 -14.14
CA SER A 220 10.99 -17.95 -14.37
C SER A 220 9.56 -17.89 -14.89
N ALA A 221 9.24 -18.78 -15.83
CA ALA A 221 7.89 -18.91 -16.36
C ALA A 221 6.89 -19.58 -15.37
N THR A 222 7.40 -20.17 -14.30
CA THR A 222 6.63 -20.85 -13.26
C THR A 222 7.11 -20.44 -11.89
N ARG A 223 6.21 -20.48 -10.90
CA ARG A 223 6.57 -20.24 -9.51
C ARG A 223 7.65 -21.23 -9.04
N ARG A 224 8.63 -20.74 -8.31
CA ARG A 224 9.69 -21.54 -7.67
C ARG A 224 10.21 -20.87 -6.40
N GLU A 225 10.97 -21.60 -5.58
CA GLU A 225 11.64 -21.00 -4.43
C GLU A 225 12.69 -20.00 -4.90
N VAL A 226 12.54 -18.75 -4.48
CA VAL A 226 13.48 -17.65 -4.71
C VAL A 226 13.35 -16.62 -3.61
N HIS A 227 14.48 -16.06 -3.19
CA HIS A 227 14.55 -14.93 -2.27
C HIS A 227 15.16 -13.73 -2.98
N THR A 228 14.59 -12.55 -2.76
CA THR A 228 15.13 -11.26 -3.27
C THR A 228 15.41 -10.33 -2.08
N PRO A 229 16.50 -10.56 -1.33
CA PRO A 229 16.81 -9.78 -0.15
C PRO A 229 17.21 -8.34 -0.49
N VAL A 230 16.90 -7.44 0.45
CA VAL A 230 17.41 -6.08 0.51
C VAL A 230 18.11 -5.91 1.85
N GLU A 231 19.38 -5.58 1.80
CA GLU A 231 20.28 -5.59 2.97
C GLU A 231 21.11 -4.30 2.99
N GLU A 232 21.15 -3.63 4.13
CA GLU A 232 22.03 -2.48 4.31
C GLU A 232 23.48 -2.96 4.48
N THR A 233 24.38 -2.40 3.69
CA THR A 233 25.83 -2.59 3.77
C THR A 233 26.45 -1.49 4.67
N TYR A 234 27.75 -1.30 4.63
CA TYR A 234 28.43 -0.29 5.44
C TYR A 234 27.97 1.15 5.10
N ASP A 235 27.78 1.45 3.82
CA ASP A 235 27.51 2.79 3.31
C ASP A 235 26.48 2.81 2.16
N SER A 236 25.73 1.71 1.96
CA SER A 236 24.79 1.56 0.88
C SER A 236 23.72 0.54 1.20
N VAL A 237 22.87 0.25 0.22
CA VAL A 237 21.85 -0.80 0.25
C VAL A 237 22.07 -1.76 -0.90
N GLN A 238 22.17 -3.04 -0.57
CA GLN A 238 22.36 -4.12 -1.53
C GLN A 238 21.04 -4.82 -1.83
N ILE A 239 20.81 -5.10 -3.12
CA ILE A 239 19.74 -5.97 -3.62
C ILE A 239 20.38 -7.17 -4.33
N SER A 240 19.76 -8.36 -4.22
CA SER A 240 20.21 -9.56 -4.92
C SER A 240 19.09 -10.55 -5.13
N ALA A 241 19.34 -11.64 -5.85
CA ALA A 241 18.47 -12.81 -5.95
C ALA A 241 19.20 -14.05 -5.43
N LYS A 242 18.49 -14.88 -4.64
CA LYS A 242 19.04 -16.11 -4.02
C LYS A 242 18.14 -17.30 -4.36
N TRP A 243 18.72 -18.39 -4.80
CA TRP A 243 18.03 -19.66 -5.07
C TRP A 243 18.58 -20.78 -4.20
N PRO A 244 17.79 -21.82 -3.94
CA PRO A 244 18.25 -23.04 -3.29
C PRO A 244 19.41 -23.68 -4.04
N GLY A 245 20.30 -24.31 -3.30
CA GLY A 245 21.45 -24.99 -3.83
C GLY A 245 21.08 -26.23 -4.65
N LYS A 246 22.00 -26.59 -5.56
CA LYS A 246 21.91 -27.79 -6.42
C LYS A 246 23.25 -28.47 -6.48
N ILE A 247 23.28 -29.71 -6.98
CA ILE A 247 24.53 -30.38 -7.36
C ILE A 247 25.01 -29.76 -8.68
N ILE A 248 26.20 -29.15 -8.64
CA ILE A 248 26.86 -28.65 -9.84
C ILE A 248 27.53 -29.84 -10.52
N SER A 249 27.07 -30.11 -11.75
CA SER A 249 27.46 -31.30 -12.52
C SER A 249 28.79 -31.12 -13.25
N VAL A 250 29.47 -32.25 -13.49
CA VAL A 250 30.69 -32.34 -14.33
C VAL A 250 30.34 -32.30 -15.82
N ASN A 251 29.24 -32.97 -16.20
CA ASN A 251 28.95 -33.29 -17.61
C ASN A 251 28.16 -32.20 -18.33
N GLN A 252 27.47 -31.34 -17.61
CA GLN A 252 26.64 -30.27 -18.19
C GLN A 252 26.56 -29.05 -17.27
N PRO A 253 26.39 -27.87 -17.82
CA PRO A 253 26.19 -26.67 -17.02
C PRO A 253 24.95 -26.75 -16.13
N THR A 254 25.10 -26.40 -14.84
CA THR A 254 24.01 -26.29 -13.87
C THR A 254 23.52 -24.86 -13.85
N ASP A 255 22.25 -24.65 -14.12
CA ASP A 255 21.59 -23.33 -14.05
C ASP A 255 21.46 -22.91 -12.58
N ALA A 256 22.07 -21.79 -12.21
CA ALA A 256 22.01 -21.21 -10.87
C ALA A 256 20.75 -20.38 -10.68
N GLY A 257 20.42 -19.54 -11.66
CA GLY A 257 19.28 -18.66 -11.62
C GLY A 257 19.27 -17.71 -12.82
N GLN A 258 18.12 -17.07 -12.99
CA GLN A 258 17.85 -16.09 -14.05
C GLN A 258 17.13 -14.92 -13.44
N THR A 259 17.53 -13.69 -13.78
CA THR A 259 16.85 -12.49 -13.28
C THR A 259 16.48 -11.55 -14.41
N PHE A 260 15.38 -10.84 -14.19
CA PHE A 260 15.14 -9.55 -14.85
C PHE A 260 15.59 -8.43 -13.92
N ILE A 261 16.27 -7.44 -14.47
CA ILE A 261 16.69 -6.23 -13.79
C ILE A 261 16.05 -5.06 -14.54
N ALA A 262 15.41 -4.17 -13.79
CA ALA A 262 14.94 -2.90 -14.35
C ALA A 262 15.72 -1.74 -13.72
N VAL A 263 16.36 -0.94 -14.59
CA VAL A 263 16.99 0.33 -14.20
C VAL A 263 16.03 1.44 -14.58
N HIS A 264 15.51 2.17 -13.61
CA HIS A 264 14.40 3.08 -13.81
C HIS A 264 14.61 4.46 -13.19
N SER A 265 13.85 5.45 -13.66
CA SER A 265 13.64 6.75 -13.01
C SER A 265 12.42 6.69 -12.11
N GLY A 266 12.28 7.65 -11.20
CA GLY A 266 11.14 7.70 -10.26
C GLY A 266 11.19 6.59 -9.24
N ASP A 267 10.04 6.20 -8.73
CA ASP A 267 9.90 5.24 -7.65
C ASP A 267 9.62 3.79 -8.14
N TYR A 268 9.36 2.92 -7.20
CA TYR A 268 9.07 1.48 -7.39
C TYR A 268 8.01 1.16 -8.46
N TYR A 269 7.09 2.10 -8.76
CA TYR A 269 6.07 1.88 -9.80
C TYR A 269 6.71 1.56 -11.14
N ASN A 270 7.74 2.31 -11.53
CA ASN A 270 8.44 2.09 -12.80
C ASN A 270 9.24 0.78 -12.79
N GLY A 271 9.86 0.44 -11.67
CA GLY A 271 10.56 -0.83 -11.50
C GLY A 271 9.63 -2.04 -11.64
N LEU A 272 8.52 -2.07 -10.90
CA LEU A 272 7.52 -3.14 -10.96
C LEU A 272 6.87 -3.25 -12.34
N ARG A 273 6.57 -2.11 -12.98
CA ARG A 273 6.05 -2.08 -14.36
C ARG A 273 7.07 -2.66 -15.35
N GLY A 274 8.35 -2.35 -15.17
CA GLY A 274 9.44 -2.92 -15.97
C GLY A 274 9.50 -4.44 -15.80
N TYR A 275 9.43 -4.93 -14.57
CA TYR A 275 9.40 -6.37 -14.29
C TYR A 275 8.19 -7.07 -14.92
N LYS A 276 6.99 -6.49 -14.81
CA LYS A 276 5.79 -7.03 -15.46
C LYS A 276 5.99 -7.18 -16.97
N LEU A 277 6.53 -6.15 -17.65
CA LEU A 277 6.80 -6.19 -19.07
C LEU A 277 7.85 -7.25 -19.42
N ALA A 278 8.89 -7.42 -18.59
CA ALA A 278 9.88 -8.46 -18.76
C ALA A 278 9.27 -9.88 -18.65
N MET A 279 8.38 -10.08 -17.68
CA MET A 279 7.71 -11.39 -17.49
C MET A 279 6.73 -11.76 -18.63
N GLU A 280 6.22 -10.76 -19.36
CA GLU A 280 5.40 -11.03 -20.55
C GLU A 280 6.18 -11.75 -21.64
N HIS A 281 7.50 -11.55 -21.73
CA HIS A 281 8.38 -12.31 -22.64
C HIS A 281 8.47 -13.80 -22.28
N LEU A 282 8.18 -14.15 -21.05
CA LEU A 282 8.05 -15.55 -20.59
C LEU A 282 6.61 -16.11 -20.71
N GLY A 283 5.68 -15.33 -21.29
CA GLY A 283 4.28 -15.73 -21.42
C GLY A 283 3.46 -15.55 -20.14
N ILE A 284 4.00 -14.84 -19.15
CA ILE A 284 3.23 -14.46 -17.95
C ILE A 284 2.47 -13.17 -18.26
N VAL A 285 1.30 -13.32 -18.84
CA VAL A 285 0.42 -12.22 -19.26
C VAL A 285 -0.75 -12.14 -18.32
N MET A 286 -1.01 -10.92 -17.79
CA MET A 286 -2.18 -10.67 -16.94
C MET A 286 -3.47 -10.69 -17.75
N GLN A 287 -4.62 -10.85 -17.09
CA GLN A 287 -5.93 -10.88 -17.76
C GLN A 287 -6.14 -9.60 -18.58
N THR A 288 -6.51 -9.79 -19.85
CA THR A 288 -6.85 -8.69 -20.75
C THR A 288 -8.37 -8.51 -20.91
N ARG A 289 -9.13 -9.58 -20.65
CA ARG A 289 -10.60 -9.54 -20.60
C ARG A 289 -11.03 -9.37 -19.16
N ILE A 290 -11.36 -8.12 -18.79
CA ILE A 290 -11.87 -7.78 -17.47
C ILE A 290 -13.36 -7.56 -17.59
N PRO A 291 -14.20 -8.36 -16.89
CA PRO A 291 -15.64 -8.16 -16.90
C PRO A 291 -16.02 -6.83 -16.26
N GLU A 292 -17.11 -6.21 -16.71
CA GLU A 292 -17.59 -4.93 -16.18
C GLU A 292 -17.88 -5.02 -14.67
N SER A 293 -18.34 -6.17 -14.20
CA SER A 293 -18.58 -6.46 -12.78
C SER A 293 -17.33 -6.30 -11.90
N SER A 294 -16.12 -6.38 -12.46
CA SER A 294 -14.88 -6.13 -11.71
C SER A 294 -14.66 -4.67 -11.32
N TYR A 295 -15.43 -3.75 -11.90
CA TYR A 295 -15.43 -2.33 -11.57
C TYR A 295 -16.65 -1.93 -10.73
N ASP A 296 -17.52 -2.86 -10.38
CA ASP A 296 -18.75 -2.57 -9.64
C ASP A 296 -18.45 -2.30 -8.16
N LEU A 297 -19.14 -1.31 -7.61
CA LEU A 297 -19.13 -1.03 -6.18
C LEU A 297 -19.77 -2.20 -5.43
N ARG A 298 -19.12 -2.67 -4.37
CA ARG A 298 -19.44 -3.93 -3.73
C ARG A 298 -19.74 -3.77 -2.25
N TRP A 299 -20.65 -4.61 -1.75
CA TRP A 299 -20.87 -4.87 -0.33
C TRP A 299 -20.42 -6.28 0.03
N GLU A 300 -19.80 -6.44 1.21
CA GLU A 300 -19.32 -7.71 1.74
C GLU A 300 -19.84 -7.99 3.15
N GLY A 301 -20.30 -9.21 3.42
CA GLY A 301 -20.94 -9.60 4.66
C GLY A 301 -20.03 -9.66 5.88
N TRP A 302 -18.72 -9.73 5.72
CA TRP A 302 -17.83 -9.95 6.86
C TRP A 302 -17.75 -8.77 7.84
N GLY A 303 -18.15 -7.56 7.45
CA GLY A 303 -18.25 -6.41 8.34
C GLY A 303 -19.25 -6.58 9.49
N TRP A 304 -20.17 -7.53 9.39
CA TRP A 304 -21.05 -7.97 10.46
C TRP A 304 -20.48 -9.12 11.28
N GLY A 305 -19.20 -9.39 11.16
CA GLY A 305 -18.63 -10.61 11.67
C GLY A 305 -19.28 -11.83 11.03
N PHE A 306 -19.62 -12.82 11.83
CA PHE A 306 -20.29 -14.02 11.32
C PHE A 306 -21.80 -14.08 11.64
N ASP A 307 -22.40 -12.98 12.08
CA ASP A 307 -23.79 -12.92 12.53
C ASP A 307 -24.80 -12.63 11.41
N TRP A 308 -24.35 -12.44 10.17
CA TRP A 308 -25.23 -12.24 9.04
C TRP A 308 -26.11 -13.46 8.73
N THR A 309 -27.31 -13.24 8.20
CA THR A 309 -28.25 -14.26 7.70
C THR A 309 -28.76 -13.88 6.32
N ALA A 310 -29.30 -14.86 5.59
CA ALA A 310 -29.91 -14.57 4.29
C ALA A 310 -31.01 -13.48 4.39
N ASP A 311 -31.83 -13.53 5.41
CA ASP A 311 -32.92 -12.56 5.61
C ASP A 311 -32.42 -11.16 5.94
N LEU A 312 -31.33 -11.03 6.72
CA LEU A 312 -30.70 -9.73 6.98
C LEU A 312 -30.16 -9.11 5.69
N ILE A 313 -29.43 -9.88 4.87
CA ILE A 313 -28.92 -9.37 3.59
C ILE A 313 -30.09 -8.96 2.68
N ILE A 314 -31.11 -9.82 2.51
CA ILE A 314 -32.27 -9.52 1.66
C ILE A 314 -32.96 -8.22 2.07
N LYS A 315 -33.10 -7.98 3.38
CA LYS A 315 -33.73 -6.77 3.93
C LYS A 315 -33.00 -5.48 3.52
N GLU A 316 -31.67 -5.53 3.35
CA GLU A 316 -30.84 -4.37 3.07
C GLU A 316 -30.60 -4.13 1.56
N LEU A 317 -31.05 -5.03 0.66
CA LEU A 317 -30.80 -4.93 -0.78
C LEU A 317 -31.38 -3.63 -1.40
N ASP A 318 -32.54 -3.16 -0.94
CA ASP A 318 -33.12 -1.90 -1.40
C ASP A 318 -32.25 -0.68 -1.11
N PHE A 319 -31.66 -0.62 0.11
CA PHE A 319 -30.73 0.44 0.50
C PHE A 319 -29.45 0.39 -0.34
N LEU A 320 -28.86 -0.79 -0.47
CA LEU A 320 -27.63 -1.02 -1.24
C LEU A 320 -27.81 -0.63 -2.71
N GLN A 321 -28.91 -1.05 -3.33
CA GLN A 321 -29.24 -0.68 -4.71
C GLN A 321 -29.37 0.84 -4.88
N LYS A 322 -30.10 1.51 -3.98
CA LYS A 322 -30.28 2.98 -4.00
C LYS A 322 -28.97 3.72 -3.80
N SER A 323 -28.05 3.18 -3.00
CA SER A 323 -26.71 3.73 -2.77
C SER A 323 -25.75 3.48 -3.94
N GLY A 324 -26.15 2.69 -4.95
CA GLY A 324 -25.34 2.45 -6.15
C GLY A 324 -24.45 1.22 -6.07
N VAL A 325 -24.62 0.37 -5.06
CA VAL A 325 -23.98 -0.95 -4.99
C VAL A 325 -24.54 -1.84 -6.09
N LYS A 326 -23.68 -2.60 -6.74
CA LYS A 326 -24.05 -3.53 -7.82
C LYS A 326 -23.56 -4.95 -7.59
N GLN A 327 -22.85 -5.21 -6.50
CA GLN A 327 -22.27 -6.51 -6.24
C GLN A 327 -22.35 -6.85 -4.74
N ILE A 328 -22.76 -8.06 -4.41
CA ILE A 328 -22.92 -8.56 -3.04
C ILE A 328 -22.04 -9.78 -2.89
N THR A 329 -21.15 -9.78 -1.89
CA THR A 329 -20.35 -10.95 -1.50
C THR A 329 -20.99 -11.64 -0.29
N ILE A 330 -21.34 -12.91 -0.46
CA ILE A 330 -21.67 -13.81 0.66
C ILE A 330 -20.32 -14.26 1.22
N ASP A 331 -19.92 -13.65 2.32
CA ASP A 331 -18.59 -13.84 2.92
C ASP A 331 -18.54 -15.07 3.83
N ASP A 332 -17.45 -15.30 4.56
CA ASP A 332 -17.16 -16.50 5.35
C ASP A 332 -18.32 -16.96 6.25
N ALA A 333 -18.24 -18.18 6.77
CA ALA A 333 -19.22 -18.83 7.64
C ALA A 333 -20.58 -19.25 7.00
N TRP A 334 -20.74 -19.20 5.68
CA TRP A 334 -21.92 -19.72 4.99
C TRP A 334 -21.97 -21.26 4.96
N TYR A 335 -20.83 -21.93 5.20
CA TYR A 335 -20.64 -23.36 5.11
C TYR A 335 -20.48 -24.01 6.50
N ASP A 336 -20.71 -25.31 6.58
CA ASP A 336 -20.50 -26.12 7.78
C ASP A 336 -19.02 -26.50 7.96
N HIS A 337 -18.41 -27.10 6.90
CA HIS A 337 -16.98 -27.44 6.88
C HIS A 337 -16.34 -26.98 5.56
N ALA A 338 -15.17 -26.32 5.67
CA ALA A 338 -14.33 -26.06 4.50
C ALA A 338 -13.98 -27.40 3.82
N GLY A 339 -13.76 -27.40 2.51
CA GLY A 339 -13.53 -28.58 1.71
C GLY A 339 -14.81 -29.31 1.32
N ASP A 340 -15.73 -29.54 2.25
CA ASP A 340 -17.05 -30.14 1.98
C ASP A 340 -18.00 -29.12 1.32
N TRP A 341 -17.87 -27.86 1.71
CA TRP A 341 -18.63 -26.74 1.18
C TRP A 341 -20.15 -26.99 1.21
N GLN A 342 -20.64 -27.61 2.31
CA GLN A 342 -22.05 -27.74 2.60
C GLN A 342 -22.57 -26.52 3.32
N LEU A 343 -23.84 -26.18 3.14
CA LEU A 343 -24.44 -25.02 3.78
C LEU A 343 -24.51 -25.17 5.30
N ASN A 344 -24.20 -24.12 6.01
CA ASN A 344 -24.35 -24.04 7.46
C ASN A 344 -25.86 -24.05 7.83
N PRO A 345 -26.35 -25.08 8.56
CA PRO A 345 -27.77 -25.22 8.82
C PRO A 345 -28.35 -24.13 9.74
N GLU A 346 -27.52 -23.43 10.51
CA GLU A 346 -27.96 -22.29 11.32
C GLU A 346 -28.27 -21.06 10.47
N LYS A 347 -27.52 -20.84 9.40
CA LYS A 347 -27.71 -19.74 8.45
C LYS A 347 -28.70 -20.03 7.33
N PHE A 348 -28.79 -21.30 6.94
CA PHE A 348 -29.63 -21.81 5.85
C PHE A 348 -30.47 -22.99 6.34
N PRO A 349 -31.47 -22.77 7.21
CA PRO A 349 -32.25 -23.86 7.82
C PRO A 349 -33.04 -24.69 6.81
N ASN A 350 -33.39 -24.12 5.64
CA ASN A 350 -34.04 -24.87 4.53
C ASN A 350 -33.01 -25.32 3.47
N GLY A 351 -31.71 -25.31 3.80
CA GLY A 351 -30.64 -25.73 2.93
C GLY A 351 -30.51 -24.89 1.66
N GLU A 352 -30.41 -25.55 0.50
CA GLU A 352 -30.16 -24.87 -0.78
C GLU A 352 -31.30 -23.96 -1.22
N GLU A 353 -32.53 -24.17 -0.74
CA GLU A 353 -33.66 -23.27 -1.03
C GLU A 353 -33.42 -21.87 -0.50
N ASP A 354 -32.83 -21.73 0.71
CA ASP A 354 -32.48 -20.42 1.29
C ASP A 354 -31.33 -19.76 0.53
N MET A 355 -30.32 -20.52 0.11
CA MET A 355 -29.21 -19.97 -0.69
C MET A 355 -29.70 -19.49 -2.06
N ILE A 356 -30.52 -20.28 -2.73
CA ILE A 356 -31.07 -19.91 -4.05
C ILE A 356 -31.98 -18.66 -3.89
N ARG A 357 -32.83 -18.62 -2.84
CA ARG A 357 -33.67 -17.45 -2.53
C ARG A 357 -32.87 -16.19 -2.34
N LEU A 358 -31.73 -16.28 -1.61
CA LEU A 358 -30.83 -15.16 -1.39
C LEU A 358 -30.24 -14.66 -2.73
N VAL A 359 -29.67 -15.55 -3.53
CA VAL A 359 -29.06 -15.22 -4.82
C VAL A 359 -30.12 -14.67 -5.80
N ASP A 360 -31.31 -15.28 -5.88
CA ASP A 360 -32.40 -14.80 -6.72
C ASP A 360 -32.89 -13.40 -6.26
N ALA A 361 -32.89 -13.09 -4.96
CA ALA A 361 -33.22 -11.77 -4.43
C ALA A 361 -32.16 -10.73 -4.83
N ILE A 362 -30.85 -11.05 -4.76
CA ILE A 362 -29.76 -10.19 -5.22
C ILE A 362 -29.93 -9.88 -6.72
N HIS A 363 -30.17 -10.90 -7.54
CA HIS A 363 -30.40 -10.75 -8.98
C HIS A 363 -31.65 -9.92 -9.29
N ALA A 364 -32.74 -10.09 -8.53
CA ALA A 364 -33.97 -9.31 -8.70
C ALA A 364 -33.76 -7.80 -8.46
N HIS A 365 -32.73 -7.42 -7.67
CA HIS A 365 -32.30 -6.03 -7.47
C HIS A 365 -31.27 -5.56 -8.53
N GLY A 366 -30.99 -6.38 -9.57
CA GLY A 366 -30.03 -6.04 -10.62
C GLY A 366 -28.57 -6.02 -10.15
N MET A 367 -28.27 -6.76 -9.10
CA MET A 367 -26.92 -6.91 -8.55
C MET A 367 -26.37 -8.31 -8.84
N THR A 368 -25.04 -8.45 -8.84
CA THR A 368 -24.34 -9.74 -8.97
C THR A 368 -24.05 -10.35 -7.60
N ALA A 369 -24.07 -11.67 -7.50
CA ALA A 369 -23.81 -12.42 -6.28
C ALA A 369 -22.45 -13.11 -6.35
N LEU A 370 -21.59 -12.85 -5.37
CA LEU A 370 -20.28 -13.49 -5.21
C LEU A 370 -20.27 -14.42 -4.00
N LEU A 371 -19.51 -15.50 -4.11
CA LEU A 371 -19.33 -16.46 -3.01
C LEU A 371 -17.89 -16.46 -2.53
N TRP A 372 -17.70 -16.31 -1.24
CA TRP A 372 -16.42 -16.46 -0.56
C TRP A 372 -16.05 -17.95 -0.42
N TRP A 373 -14.75 -18.30 -0.55
CA TRP A 373 -14.24 -19.66 -0.39
C TRP A 373 -12.73 -19.65 -0.14
N ARG A 374 -12.16 -20.81 0.24
CA ARG A 374 -10.72 -21.00 0.44
C ARG A 374 -10.18 -21.99 -0.60
N PRO A 375 -9.38 -21.52 -1.58
CA PRO A 375 -8.99 -22.35 -2.73
C PRO A 375 -8.27 -23.65 -2.43
N CYS A 376 -7.42 -23.68 -1.42
CA CYS A 376 -6.57 -24.83 -1.12
C CYS A 376 -6.96 -25.53 0.20
N ASP A 377 -8.14 -25.22 0.76
CA ASP A 377 -8.61 -25.76 2.03
C ASP A 377 -9.47 -26.99 1.81
N GLY A 378 -8.99 -28.13 2.28
CA GLY A 378 -9.70 -29.43 2.22
C GLY A 378 -10.46 -29.76 3.50
N GLY A 379 -10.51 -28.84 4.48
CA GLY A 379 -11.25 -29.06 5.72
C GLY A 379 -10.39 -29.52 6.88
N ARG A 380 -11.05 -29.97 7.95
CA ARG A 380 -10.45 -30.38 9.22
C ARG A 380 -10.85 -31.82 9.58
N ASP A 381 -10.46 -32.29 10.76
CA ASP A 381 -10.82 -33.58 11.34
C ASP A 381 -12.32 -33.79 11.35
N GLY A 382 -13.20 -33.11 11.14
CA GLY A 382 -14.65 -33.31 11.02
C GLY A 382 -15.16 -33.42 9.58
N SER A 383 -14.40 -32.91 8.61
CA SER A 383 -14.86 -32.86 7.23
C SER A 383 -14.97 -34.24 6.58
N ARG A 384 -15.93 -34.37 5.68
CA ARG A 384 -16.12 -35.60 4.91
C ARG A 384 -14.96 -35.82 3.95
N LEU A 385 -14.53 -34.76 3.26
CA LEU A 385 -13.42 -34.81 2.31
C LEU A 385 -12.15 -35.36 2.96
N TYR A 386 -11.81 -34.89 4.16
CA TYR A 386 -10.63 -35.36 4.89
C TYR A 386 -10.72 -36.82 5.28
N ARG A 387 -11.91 -37.31 5.68
CA ARG A 387 -12.11 -38.70 6.08
C ARG A 387 -12.16 -39.66 4.89
N GLU A 388 -12.78 -39.24 3.78
CA GLU A 388 -12.99 -40.11 2.60
C GLU A 388 -11.80 -40.12 1.67
N HIS A 389 -11.02 -39.02 1.63
CA HIS A 389 -9.91 -38.81 0.70
C HIS A 389 -8.64 -38.25 1.39
N PRO A 390 -8.08 -38.95 2.40
CA PRO A 390 -6.86 -38.51 3.06
C PRO A 390 -5.68 -38.40 2.10
N GLU A 391 -5.71 -39.09 0.96
CA GLU A 391 -4.71 -39.01 -0.10
C GLU A 391 -4.71 -37.65 -0.86
N TYR A 392 -5.70 -36.77 -0.68
CA TYR A 392 -5.72 -35.48 -1.37
C TYR A 392 -4.81 -34.43 -0.71
N PHE A 393 -4.37 -34.70 0.51
CA PHE A 393 -3.75 -33.69 1.37
C PHE A 393 -2.23 -33.69 1.32
N ILE A 394 -1.65 -32.51 1.54
CA ILE A 394 -0.20 -32.37 1.74
C ILE A 394 0.20 -33.08 3.04
N MET A 395 1.27 -33.86 2.98
CA MET A 395 1.87 -34.54 4.13
C MET A 395 3.25 -33.98 4.40
N HIS A 396 3.54 -33.69 5.65
CA HIS A 396 4.89 -33.34 6.12
C HIS A 396 5.81 -34.56 6.11
N GLU A 397 7.11 -34.35 6.26
CA GLU A 397 8.11 -35.43 6.27
C GLU A 397 7.91 -36.42 7.44
N ASP A 398 7.34 -35.97 8.56
CA ASP A 398 7.00 -36.76 9.73
C ASP A 398 5.67 -37.54 9.57
N GLY A 399 5.00 -37.43 8.44
CA GLY A 399 3.75 -38.11 8.14
C GLY A 399 2.49 -37.35 8.63
N SER A 400 2.60 -36.22 9.27
CA SER A 400 1.46 -35.39 9.67
C SER A 400 0.87 -34.62 8.47
N THR A 401 -0.44 -34.33 8.54
CA THR A 401 -1.12 -33.57 7.50
C THR A 401 -0.79 -32.07 7.66
N ALA A 402 -0.38 -31.42 6.58
CA ALA A 402 -0.04 -30.01 6.57
C ALA A 402 -1.29 -29.12 6.65
N LYS A 403 -1.22 -28.06 7.42
CA LYS A 403 -2.20 -26.99 7.42
C LYS A 403 -1.86 -25.95 6.35
N ILE A 404 -2.86 -25.17 5.94
CA ILE A 404 -2.64 -23.98 5.11
C ILE A 404 -1.78 -22.97 5.90
N GLY A 405 -0.82 -22.34 5.22
CA GLY A 405 0.07 -21.33 5.83
C GLY A 405 1.51 -21.80 6.08
N GLY A 406 1.84 -23.03 5.74
CA GLY A 406 3.22 -23.55 5.78
C GLY A 406 3.67 -24.10 7.14
N PRO A 407 4.86 -24.70 7.21
CA PRO A 407 5.37 -25.32 8.41
C PRO A 407 5.82 -24.28 9.45
N GLY A 408 5.50 -24.56 10.71
CA GLY A 408 6.03 -23.83 11.86
C GLY A 408 5.25 -22.61 12.34
N LYS A 409 4.19 -22.21 11.65
CA LYS A 409 3.28 -21.18 12.13
C LYS A 409 1.90 -21.74 12.41
N VAL A 410 1.78 -22.35 13.57
CA VAL A 410 0.48 -22.43 14.23
C VAL A 410 0.26 -21.02 14.79
N ASP A 411 -0.34 -20.15 14.01
CA ASP A 411 -0.92 -18.95 14.58
C ASP A 411 -1.98 -19.42 15.60
N THR A 412 -1.79 -19.01 16.84
CA THR A 412 -2.69 -19.35 17.94
C THR A 412 -3.90 -18.42 17.99
N SER A 413 -4.04 -17.48 17.02
CA SER A 413 -5.23 -16.66 16.90
C SER A 413 -6.45 -17.52 16.56
N ASP A 414 -7.57 -17.27 17.20
CA ASP A 414 -8.79 -18.07 17.08
C ASP A 414 -9.31 -18.18 15.63
N TRP A 415 -9.13 -17.14 14.84
CA TRP A 415 -9.54 -17.13 13.44
C TRP A 415 -8.59 -17.90 12.52
N CYS A 416 -7.28 -17.95 12.78
CA CYS A 416 -6.33 -18.83 12.08
C CYS A 416 -6.48 -20.31 12.47
N GLN A 417 -7.00 -20.60 13.66
CA GLN A 417 -7.37 -21.96 14.03
C GLN A 417 -8.49 -22.54 13.13
N THR A 418 -9.16 -21.67 12.38
CA THR A 418 -10.15 -22.08 11.37
C THR A 418 -9.52 -22.56 10.06
N ALA A 419 -8.22 -22.29 9.77
CA ALA A 419 -7.55 -22.82 8.60
C ALA A 419 -7.50 -24.34 8.64
N GLY A 420 -7.91 -24.96 7.54
CA GLY A 420 -7.97 -26.41 7.42
C GLY A 420 -6.66 -27.03 6.93
N TYR A 421 -6.72 -28.31 6.65
CA TYR A 421 -5.64 -29.06 6.04
C TYR A 421 -5.50 -28.71 4.56
N ALA A 422 -4.25 -28.59 4.10
CA ALA A 422 -3.92 -28.14 2.75
C ALA A 422 -4.08 -29.26 1.72
N LEU A 423 -4.84 -28.99 0.67
CA LEU A 423 -4.92 -29.85 -0.52
C LEU A 423 -3.64 -29.75 -1.35
N CYS A 424 -3.21 -30.89 -1.94
CA CYS A 424 -2.01 -30.91 -2.76
C CYS A 424 -2.33 -30.62 -4.25
N PRO A 425 -1.70 -29.60 -4.86
CA PRO A 425 -1.89 -29.29 -6.28
C PRO A 425 -1.30 -30.32 -7.25
N CYS A 426 -0.57 -31.31 -6.73
CA CYS A 426 -0.08 -32.45 -7.50
C CYS A 426 -1.04 -33.65 -7.47
N CYS A 427 -2.17 -33.53 -6.75
CA CYS A 427 -3.22 -34.52 -6.70
C CYS A 427 -4.42 -34.12 -7.55
N GLU A 428 -4.69 -34.81 -8.63
CA GLU A 428 -5.79 -34.48 -9.55
C GLU A 428 -7.15 -34.55 -8.85
N GLY A 429 -7.39 -35.54 -7.96
CA GLY A 429 -8.64 -35.62 -7.20
C GLY A 429 -8.89 -34.41 -6.29
N ALA A 430 -7.83 -33.84 -5.71
CA ALA A 430 -7.94 -32.58 -4.92
C ALA A 430 -8.35 -31.40 -5.80
N ILE A 431 -7.80 -31.29 -7.02
CA ILE A 431 -8.16 -30.25 -7.98
C ILE A 431 -9.61 -30.45 -8.48
N GLU A 432 -9.98 -31.67 -8.83
CA GLU A 432 -11.34 -31.99 -9.30
C GLU A 432 -12.40 -31.70 -8.24
N SER A 433 -12.13 -31.98 -6.95
CA SER A 433 -13.05 -31.62 -5.87
C SER A 433 -13.34 -30.11 -5.80
N THR A 434 -12.32 -29.30 -6.05
CA THR A 434 -12.43 -27.83 -6.15
C THR A 434 -13.26 -27.42 -7.38
N VAL A 435 -13.01 -28.00 -8.54
CA VAL A 435 -13.76 -27.74 -9.78
C VAL A 435 -15.23 -28.12 -9.63
N ASP A 436 -15.54 -29.23 -8.98
CA ASP A 436 -16.90 -29.70 -8.69
C ASP A 436 -17.65 -28.71 -7.78
N PHE A 437 -16.97 -28.16 -6.76
CA PHE A 437 -17.54 -27.11 -5.92
C PHE A 437 -17.87 -25.85 -6.74
N ILE A 438 -16.96 -25.36 -7.58
CA ILE A 438 -17.17 -24.19 -8.46
C ILE A 438 -18.39 -24.44 -9.36
N ASN A 439 -18.44 -25.59 -10.02
CA ASN A 439 -19.55 -25.95 -10.89
C ASN A 439 -20.91 -26.00 -10.16
N ARG A 440 -20.90 -26.52 -8.91
CA ARG A 440 -22.11 -26.56 -8.08
C ARG A 440 -22.59 -25.16 -7.73
N ALA A 441 -21.68 -24.29 -7.25
CA ALA A 441 -22.03 -22.92 -6.86
C ALA A 441 -22.58 -22.11 -8.03
N MET A 442 -21.97 -22.22 -9.21
CA MET A 442 -22.41 -21.46 -10.38
C MET A 442 -23.67 -22.02 -11.03
N ARG A 443 -23.76 -23.33 -11.21
CA ARG A 443 -24.89 -23.94 -11.93
C ARG A 443 -26.14 -24.10 -11.08
N ARG A 444 -25.97 -24.45 -9.80
CA ARG A 444 -27.09 -24.77 -8.92
C ARG A 444 -27.53 -23.58 -8.08
N TRP A 445 -26.58 -22.84 -7.50
CA TRP A 445 -26.86 -21.67 -6.67
C TRP A 445 -26.83 -20.36 -7.48
N LYS A 446 -26.34 -20.38 -8.74
CA LYS A 446 -26.31 -19.26 -9.69
C LYS A 446 -25.41 -18.09 -9.31
N PHE A 447 -24.32 -18.34 -8.55
CA PHE A 447 -23.36 -17.31 -8.29
C PHE A 447 -22.65 -16.80 -9.56
N ASP A 448 -22.35 -15.51 -9.61
CA ASP A 448 -21.71 -14.82 -10.74
C ASP A 448 -20.19 -14.79 -10.65
N GLY A 449 -19.64 -15.13 -9.48
CA GLY A 449 -18.21 -15.12 -9.25
C GLY A 449 -17.82 -15.45 -7.82
N PHE A 450 -16.51 -15.29 -7.55
CA PHE A 450 -15.93 -15.77 -6.31
C PHE A 450 -14.93 -14.76 -5.71
N LYS A 451 -14.90 -14.73 -4.37
CA LYS A 451 -13.81 -14.18 -3.55
C LYS A 451 -13.08 -15.37 -2.90
N GLY A 452 -11.90 -15.72 -3.46
CA GLY A 452 -11.00 -16.67 -2.82
C GLY A 452 -10.22 -15.99 -1.71
N ASP A 453 -10.01 -16.68 -0.60
CA ASP A 453 -9.32 -16.14 0.57
C ASP A 453 -8.32 -17.14 1.14
N PHE A 454 -7.46 -16.72 2.07
CA PHE A 454 -6.42 -17.56 2.66
C PHE A 454 -5.51 -18.23 1.61
N VAL A 455 -5.20 -17.52 0.53
CA VAL A 455 -4.33 -18.02 -0.55
C VAL A 455 -2.85 -17.93 -0.18
N TRP A 456 -2.50 -18.45 0.99
CA TRP A 456 -1.14 -18.48 1.51
C TRP A 456 -0.29 -19.56 0.85
N SER A 457 1.01 -19.56 1.10
CA SER A 457 1.93 -20.57 0.59
C SER A 457 1.57 -21.97 1.10
N LEU A 458 1.76 -22.96 0.23
CA LEU A 458 1.61 -24.37 0.56
C LEU A 458 2.94 -24.97 1.00
N SER A 459 2.88 -25.92 1.92
CA SER A 459 4.04 -26.69 2.39
C SER A 459 4.59 -27.63 1.31
N LYS A 460 5.86 -28.03 1.44
CA LYS A 460 6.43 -29.17 0.71
C LYS A 460 5.64 -30.43 1.02
N CYS A 461 5.39 -31.26 0.02
CA CYS A 461 4.59 -32.45 0.16
C CYS A 461 5.43 -33.72 0.08
N TYR A 462 5.35 -34.55 1.11
CA TYR A 462 6.02 -35.89 1.20
C TYR A 462 5.01 -37.02 1.09
N ASN A 463 3.78 -36.76 0.66
CA ASN A 463 2.75 -37.81 0.52
C ASN A 463 3.12 -38.81 -0.60
N PRO A 464 3.34 -40.11 -0.29
CA PRO A 464 3.78 -41.10 -1.27
C PRO A 464 2.70 -41.46 -2.31
N ALA A 465 1.46 -41.05 -2.08
CA ALA A 465 0.36 -41.24 -3.04
C ALA A 465 0.40 -40.23 -4.20
N HIS A 466 1.21 -39.16 -4.09
CA HIS A 466 1.32 -38.14 -5.12
C HIS A 466 2.48 -38.44 -6.09
N HIS A 467 2.31 -38.04 -7.34
CA HIS A 467 3.27 -38.32 -8.42
C HIS A 467 4.17 -37.13 -8.72
N HIS A 468 4.60 -36.35 -7.69
CA HIS A 468 5.60 -35.31 -7.86
C HIS A 468 7.02 -35.89 -7.70
N ALA A 469 7.97 -35.35 -8.47
CA ALA A 469 9.36 -35.82 -8.46
C ALA A 469 10.15 -35.36 -7.23
N ARG A 470 9.70 -34.28 -6.60
CA ARG A 470 10.31 -33.67 -5.40
C ARG A 470 9.27 -32.94 -4.57
N PRO A 471 9.47 -32.86 -3.25
CA PRO A 471 8.48 -32.28 -2.32
C PRO A 471 8.08 -30.83 -2.63
N GLU A 472 9.03 -30.04 -3.19
CA GLU A 472 8.84 -28.62 -3.52
C GLU A 472 7.78 -28.41 -4.61
N GLU A 473 7.45 -29.41 -5.41
CA GLU A 473 6.47 -29.27 -6.49
C GLU A 473 5.08 -28.86 -5.98
N SER A 474 4.71 -29.22 -4.77
CA SER A 474 3.44 -28.78 -4.17
C SER A 474 3.40 -27.25 -3.99
N THR A 475 4.52 -26.63 -3.55
CA THR A 475 4.65 -25.19 -3.42
C THR A 475 4.73 -24.51 -4.79
N GLU A 476 5.50 -25.08 -5.71
CA GLU A 476 5.71 -24.52 -7.05
C GLU A 476 4.45 -24.58 -7.93
N ARG A 477 3.62 -25.59 -7.76
CA ARG A 477 2.38 -25.81 -8.51
C ARG A 477 1.13 -25.25 -7.83
N GLN A 478 1.26 -24.51 -6.76
CA GLN A 478 0.13 -23.90 -6.02
C GLN A 478 -0.86 -23.19 -6.95
N THR A 479 -0.35 -22.46 -7.94
CA THR A 479 -1.15 -21.72 -8.91
C THR A 479 -2.00 -22.63 -9.82
N GLU A 480 -1.80 -23.94 -9.82
CA GLU A 480 -2.61 -24.90 -10.57
C GLU A 480 -4.05 -24.96 -10.04
N PHE A 481 -4.27 -24.84 -8.73
CA PHE A 481 -5.61 -24.68 -8.16
C PHE A 481 -6.29 -23.41 -8.71
N TYR A 482 -5.58 -22.28 -8.72
CA TYR A 482 -6.16 -21.02 -9.20
C TYR A 482 -6.48 -21.07 -10.69
N ARG A 483 -5.60 -21.70 -11.47
CA ARG A 483 -5.79 -21.90 -12.90
C ARG A 483 -7.03 -22.75 -13.19
N ARG A 484 -7.12 -23.93 -12.59
CA ARG A 484 -8.22 -24.88 -12.82
C ARG A 484 -9.55 -24.35 -12.30
N ALA A 485 -9.55 -23.68 -11.14
CA ALA A 485 -10.73 -23.01 -10.63
C ALA A 485 -11.20 -21.90 -11.58
N HIS A 486 -10.29 -21.04 -12.02
CA HIS A 486 -10.62 -19.96 -12.96
C HIS A 486 -11.13 -20.49 -14.31
N GLU A 487 -10.51 -21.55 -14.85
CA GLU A 487 -10.99 -22.19 -16.09
C GLU A 487 -12.40 -22.76 -15.93
N ALA A 488 -12.69 -23.38 -14.79
CA ALA A 488 -14.05 -23.87 -14.49
C ALA A 488 -15.06 -22.72 -14.35
N MET A 489 -14.66 -21.62 -13.71
CA MET A 489 -15.49 -20.41 -13.62
C MET A 489 -15.79 -19.84 -15.01
N VAL A 490 -14.77 -19.63 -15.84
CA VAL A 490 -14.91 -19.10 -17.21
C VAL A 490 -15.74 -20.02 -18.12
N ALA A 491 -15.63 -21.35 -17.95
CA ALA A 491 -16.44 -22.32 -18.68
C ALA A 491 -17.96 -22.22 -18.34
N ASN A 492 -18.29 -21.78 -17.13
CA ASN A 492 -19.68 -21.54 -16.72
C ASN A 492 -20.15 -20.12 -17.10
N ASN A 493 -19.28 -19.10 -16.92
CA ASN A 493 -19.58 -17.72 -17.27
C ASN A 493 -18.30 -17.03 -17.77
N PRO A 494 -18.17 -16.69 -19.06
CA PRO A 494 -16.99 -16.00 -19.59
C PRO A 494 -16.74 -14.62 -18.99
N ASP A 495 -17.74 -14.00 -18.38
CA ASP A 495 -17.65 -12.71 -17.69
C ASP A 495 -17.68 -12.87 -16.16
N VAL A 496 -17.16 -14.00 -15.67
CA VAL A 496 -17.08 -14.31 -14.25
C VAL A 496 -16.15 -13.35 -13.50
N PHE A 497 -16.60 -12.89 -12.33
CA PHE A 497 -15.75 -12.21 -11.37
C PHE A 497 -14.88 -13.22 -10.60
N ASN A 498 -13.58 -12.91 -10.45
CA ASN A 498 -12.67 -13.71 -9.61
C ASN A 498 -11.64 -12.83 -8.92
N LEU A 499 -11.58 -12.94 -7.59
CA LEU A 499 -10.63 -12.26 -6.72
C LEU A 499 -9.99 -13.27 -5.79
N LEU A 500 -8.69 -13.13 -5.53
CA LEU A 500 -7.95 -13.91 -4.54
C LEU A 500 -7.36 -12.97 -3.50
N CYS A 501 -7.63 -13.22 -2.22
CA CYS A 501 -7.12 -12.45 -1.08
C CYS A 501 -6.07 -13.25 -0.31
N ASN A 502 -4.93 -12.63 -0.05
CA ASN A 502 -3.83 -13.25 0.68
C ASN A 502 -3.82 -12.90 2.18
N CYS A 503 -4.89 -12.36 2.72
CA CYS A 503 -5.02 -12.04 4.15
C CYS A 503 -3.73 -11.44 4.75
N GLY A 504 -3.45 -10.18 4.43
CA GLY A 504 -2.29 -9.43 4.94
C GLY A 504 -0.96 -9.66 4.22
N ALA A 505 -0.78 -10.81 3.56
CA ALA A 505 0.41 -11.11 2.77
C ALA A 505 0.36 -10.50 1.36
N PRO A 506 1.50 -10.29 0.69
CA PRO A 506 1.53 -9.93 -0.73
C PRO A 506 0.88 -11.01 -1.61
N GLN A 507 0.30 -10.59 -2.74
CA GLN A 507 -0.24 -11.51 -3.73
C GLN A 507 0.86 -12.33 -4.39
N ASP A 508 0.61 -13.61 -4.62
CA ASP A 508 1.47 -14.44 -5.46
C ASP A 508 1.48 -13.90 -6.89
N PHE A 509 2.65 -13.54 -7.41
CA PHE A 509 2.79 -12.94 -8.73
C PHE A 509 2.17 -13.83 -9.84
N TYR A 510 2.38 -15.13 -9.77
CA TYR A 510 1.88 -16.07 -10.77
C TYR A 510 0.37 -16.32 -10.63
N GLY A 511 -0.20 -16.08 -9.44
CA GLY A 511 -1.64 -16.14 -9.20
C GLY A 511 -2.40 -14.94 -9.75
N LEU A 512 -1.76 -13.77 -9.83
CA LEU A 512 -2.38 -12.52 -10.32
C LEU A 512 -3.07 -12.69 -11.67
N ARG A 513 -2.51 -13.48 -12.58
CA ARG A 513 -3.05 -13.70 -13.93
C ARG A 513 -4.41 -14.42 -13.99
N TYR A 514 -4.88 -14.97 -12.87
CA TYR A 514 -6.19 -15.64 -12.78
C TYR A 514 -7.24 -14.78 -12.08
N MET A 515 -6.91 -13.57 -11.68
CA MET A 515 -7.83 -12.62 -11.08
C MET A 515 -8.48 -11.72 -12.14
N THR A 516 -9.65 -11.21 -11.87
CA THR A 516 -10.31 -10.15 -12.66
C THR A 516 -10.37 -8.84 -11.88
N GLN A 517 -10.11 -8.88 -10.58
CA GLN A 517 -9.89 -7.74 -9.69
C GLN A 517 -8.85 -8.12 -8.65
N VAL A 518 -7.98 -7.20 -8.23
CA VAL A 518 -6.98 -7.40 -7.19
C VAL A 518 -7.36 -6.63 -5.94
N VAL A 519 -7.10 -7.21 -4.77
CA VAL A 519 -7.32 -6.60 -3.46
C VAL A 519 -6.00 -6.21 -2.81
N THR A 520 -6.00 -5.12 -2.03
CA THR A 520 -4.81 -4.70 -1.27
C THR A 520 -4.51 -5.58 -0.06
N ALA A 521 -5.33 -6.57 0.22
CA ALA A 521 -5.18 -7.64 1.21
C ALA A 521 -4.87 -7.12 2.64
N ASP A 522 -5.90 -6.89 3.42
CA ASP A 522 -5.85 -6.49 4.84
C ASP A 522 -4.77 -5.45 5.18
N PRO A 523 -4.76 -4.27 4.55
CA PRO A 523 -3.80 -3.25 4.91
C PRO A 523 -4.08 -2.72 6.32
N THR A 524 -3.01 -2.39 7.05
CA THR A 524 -3.10 -1.92 8.43
C THR A 524 -3.01 -0.39 8.56
N SER A 525 -2.83 0.31 7.43
CA SER A 525 -2.75 1.77 7.40
C SER A 525 -3.17 2.35 6.05
N LEU A 526 -3.50 3.63 6.04
CA LEU A 526 -3.89 4.37 4.85
C LEU A 526 -2.79 4.40 3.79
N ASP A 527 -1.56 4.70 4.19
CA ASP A 527 -0.39 4.71 3.32
C ASP A 527 -0.05 3.32 2.78
N GLN A 528 -0.19 2.26 3.57
CA GLN A 528 -0.03 0.89 3.10
C GLN A 528 -1.09 0.53 2.05
N THR A 529 -2.33 0.92 2.24
CA THR A 529 -3.40 0.75 1.25
C THR A 529 -3.05 1.43 -0.07
N ARG A 530 -2.62 2.70 -0.01
CA ARG A 530 -2.28 3.49 -1.20
C ARG A 530 -1.05 2.94 -1.94
N THR A 531 0.00 2.60 -1.21
CA THR A 531 1.23 2.07 -1.80
C THR A 531 1.03 0.70 -2.41
N ARG A 532 0.22 -0.17 -1.81
CA ARG A 532 -0.18 -1.47 -2.39
C ARG A 532 -1.03 -1.28 -3.64
N ALA A 533 -2.00 -0.37 -3.63
CA ALA A 533 -2.79 -0.08 -4.82
C ALA A 533 -1.91 0.38 -5.99
N LYS A 534 -0.96 1.30 -5.75
CA LYS A 534 0.03 1.74 -6.77
C LYS A 534 0.89 0.59 -7.28
N ALA A 535 1.36 -0.30 -6.39
CA ALA A 535 2.15 -1.48 -6.77
C ALA A 535 1.34 -2.43 -7.68
N TYR A 536 0.09 -2.72 -7.34
CA TYR A 536 -0.74 -3.59 -8.18
C TYR A 536 -1.14 -2.92 -9.50
N LYS A 537 -1.33 -1.60 -9.56
CA LYS A 537 -1.48 -0.89 -10.84
C LYS A 537 -0.24 -1.05 -11.73
N ALA A 538 0.96 -1.06 -11.15
CA ALA A 538 2.19 -1.32 -11.90
C ALA A 538 2.26 -2.76 -12.44
N LEU A 539 1.91 -3.74 -11.61
CA LEU A 539 2.00 -5.17 -11.95
C LEU A 539 0.87 -5.65 -12.88
N MET A 540 -0.34 -5.13 -12.70
CA MET A 540 -1.51 -5.58 -13.46
C MET A 540 -1.78 -4.72 -14.71
N GLY A 541 -1.54 -3.41 -14.59
CA GLY A 541 -1.81 -2.42 -15.62
C GLY A 541 -2.58 -1.22 -15.07
N ASP A 542 -2.39 -0.09 -15.71
CA ASP A 542 -2.87 1.23 -15.26
C ASP A 542 -4.40 1.38 -15.24
N LYS A 543 -5.13 0.54 -15.98
CA LYS A 543 -6.61 0.49 -15.98
C LYS A 543 -7.20 -0.69 -15.21
N TYR A 544 -6.34 -1.54 -14.65
CA TYR A 544 -6.81 -2.75 -13.98
C TYR A 544 -7.61 -2.40 -12.70
N PRO A 545 -8.75 -3.07 -12.42
CA PRO A 545 -9.53 -2.78 -11.23
C PRO A 545 -8.82 -3.30 -9.98
N ILE A 546 -8.61 -2.41 -9.03
CA ILE A 546 -8.06 -2.69 -7.72
C ILE A 546 -9.13 -2.35 -6.70
N THR A 547 -9.31 -3.16 -5.68
CA THR A 547 -10.11 -2.83 -4.52
C THR A 547 -9.24 -2.69 -3.29
N THR A 548 -9.59 -1.76 -2.42
CA THR A 548 -8.98 -1.63 -1.10
C THR A 548 -9.79 -2.45 -0.12
N ASP A 549 -9.13 -3.28 0.67
CA ASP A 549 -9.75 -3.88 1.83
C ASP A 549 -9.95 -2.82 2.93
N HIS A 550 -10.81 -3.03 3.91
CA HIS A 550 -11.05 -2.09 5.01
C HIS A 550 -11.44 -0.66 4.58
N CYS A 551 -12.45 -0.53 3.72
CA CYS A 551 -12.88 0.78 3.20
C CYS A 551 -13.57 1.71 4.21
N GLN A 552 -14.01 1.22 5.34
CA GLN A 552 -14.93 1.86 6.29
C GLN A 552 -14.58 3.29 6.74
N VAL A 553 -13.30 3.66 6.76
CA VAL A 553 -12.85 5.00 7.17
C VAL A 553 -11.89 5.62 6.15
N TRP A 554 -11.71 4.96 5.01
CA TRP A 554 -10.62 5.26 4.06
C TRP A 554 -11.11 5.56 2.65
N TYR A 555 -12.35 6.02 2.52
CA TYR A 555 -12.97 6.30 1.24
C TYR A 555 -12.17 7.27 0.36
N SER A 556 -11.59 8.33 0.95
CA SER A 556 -10.74 9.27 0.21
C SER A 556 -9.52 8.58 -0.39
N THR A 557 -8.89 7.66 0.36
CA THR A 557 -7.78 6.82 -0.11
C THR A 557 -8.21 5.93 -1.27
N THR A 558 -9.35 5.26 -1.15
CA THR A 558 -9.89 4.36 -2.19
C THR A 558 -10.21 5.14 -3.47
N VAL A 559 -10.97 6.22 -3.36
CA VAL A 559 -11.36 7.03 -4.51
C VAL A 559 -10.14 7.72 -5.14
N GLY A 560 -9.24 8.30 -4.32
CA GLY A 560 -8.07 9.03 -4.80
C GLY A 560 -7.04 8.15 -5.52
N THR A 561 -6.95 6.86 -5.19
CA THR A 561 -6.10 5.89 -5.90
C THR A 561 -6.78 5.26 -7.13
N GLY A 562 -8.03 5.63 -7.43
CA GLY A 562 -8.81 5.01 -8.49
C GLY A 562 -9.11 3.54 -8.22
N SER A 563 -9.41 3.22 -6.96
CA SER A 563 -9.77 1.88 -6.51
C SER A 563 -11.29 1.73 -6.35
N VAL A 564 -11.76 0.50 -6.37
CA VAL A 564 -13.18 0.16 -6.19
C VAL A 564 -13.52 0.15 -4.70
N ILE A 565 -14.62 0.82 -4.34
CA ILE A 565 -15.13 0.80 -2.96
C ILE A 565 -15.77 -0.54 -2.67
N ILE A 566 -15.39 -1.15 -1.55
CA ILE A 566 -16.11 -2.23 -0.90
C ILE A 566 -16.55 -1.79 0.49
N GLU A 567 -17.74 -2.16 0.88
CA GLU A 567 -18.31 -1.77 2.17
C GLU A 567 -18.75 -2.97 2.98
N LYS A 568 -18.66 -2.83 4.28
CA LYS A 568 -18.87 -3.91 5.25
C LYS A 568 -19.76 -3.50 6.43
N THR A 569 -20.07 -2.21 6.61
CA THR A 569 -20.68 -1.67 7.82
C THR A 569 -22.20 -1.77 7.87
N ALA A 570 -22.73 -1.37 9.04
CA ALA A 570 -24.14 -1.23 9.30
C ALA A 570 -24.81 -0.21 8.37
N PHE A 571 -26.08 -0.42 8.05
CA PHE A 571 -26.85 0.38 7.09
C PHE A 571 -27.66 1.50 7.75
N THR A 572 -27.29 1.95 8.94
CA THR A 572 -28.03 2.98 9.68
C THR A 572 -27.11 3.99 10.36
N GLY A 573 -27.57 5.24 10.48
CA GLY A 573 -26.83 6.31 11.18
C GLY A 573 -25.79 7.02 10.30
N ALA A 574 -24.92 7.78 10.94
CA ALA A 574 -23.94 8.65 10.26
C ALA A 574 -22.96 7.90 9.36
N GLU A 575 -22.64 6.65 9.66
CA GLU A 575 -21.79 5.80 8.85
C GLU A 575 -22.44 5.45 7.50
N ALA A 576 -23.75 5.15 7.50
CA ALA A 576 -24.50 4.88 6.28
C ALA A 576 -24.61 6.13 5.40
N ASP A 577 -24.77 7.31 6.00
CA ASP A 577 -24.81 8.59 5.26
C ASP A 577 -23.45 8.90 4.62
N GLU A 578 -22.34 8.69 5.35
CA GLU A 578 -20.98 8.88 4.83
C GLU A 578 -20.66 7.87 3.70
N TYR A 579 -21.06 6.62 3.87
CA TYR A 579 -20.95 5.61 2.83
C TYR A 579 -21.71 5.99 1.56
N ALA A 580 -22.99 6.34 1.70
CA ALA A 580 -23.81 6.77 0.56
C ALA A 580 -23.23 8.02 -0.14
N ARG A 581 -22.65 8.97 0.62
CA ARG A 581 -21.95 10.14 0.09
C ARG A 581 -20.76 9.73 -0.78
N TRP A 582 -19.88 8.83 -0.29
CA TRP A 582 -18.70 8.40 -1.03
C TRP A 582 -19.04 7.51 -2.22
N LEU A 583 -20.06 6.66 -2.13
CA LEU A 583 -20.59 5.94 -3.29
C LEU A 583 -21.12 6.93 -4.35
N GLY A 584 -21.79 8.01 -3.93
CA GLY A 584 -22.22 9.09 -4.83
C GLY A 584 -21.04 9.75 -5.55
N ILE A 585 -19.94 10.04 -4.84
CA ILE A 585 -18.69 10.57 -5.42
C ILE A 585 -18.07 9.55 -6.39
N ALA A 586 -17.93 8.29 -5.99
CA ALA A 586 -17.35 7.24 -6.82
C ALA A 586 -18.17 7.00 -8.11
N ASN A 587 -19.50 7.02 -8.01
CA ASN A 587 -20.39 6.90 -9.18
C ASN A 587 -20.33 8.12 -10.12
N ARG A 588 -20.12 9.31 -9.58
CA ARG A 588 -20.01 10.56 -10.36
C ARG A 588 -18.66 10.66 -11.08
N GLU A 589 -17.57 10.48 -10.36
CA GLU A 589 -16.21 10.65 -10.90
C GLU A 589 -15.70 9.39 -11.62
N GLN A 590 -16.16 8.21 -11.26
CA GLN A 590 -15.80 6.90 -11.84
C GLN A 590 -14.29 6.64 -11.99
N LEU A 591 -13.49 7.10 -11.04
CA LEU A 591 -12.01 7.01 -11.09
C LEU A 591 -11.51 5.56 -11.12
N HIS A 592 -12.26 4.62 -10.53
CA HIS A 592 -11.99 3.18 -10.61
C HIS A 592 -12.03 2.60 -12.03
N LYS A 593 -12.63 3.33 -12.98
CA LYS A 593 -12.63 3.02 -14.43
C LYS A 593 -11.64 3.90 -15.21
N GLY A 594 -10.91 4.77 -14.54
CA GLY A 594 -9.91 5.64 -15.13
C GLY A 594 -8.56 4.95 -15.37
N ARG A 595 -7.64 5.68 -15.98
CA ARG A 595 -6.26 5.28 -16.19
C ARG A 595 -5.38 5.87 -15.08
N PHE A 596 -4.75 5.02 -14.30
CA PHE A 596 -3.79 5.42 -13.26
C PHE A 596 -2.48 5.90 -13.91
N ILE A 597 -1.93 7.02 -13.42
CA ILE A 597 -0.66 7.59 -13.92
C ILE A 597 0.33 7.60 -12.76
N GLY A 598 1.12 6.54 -12.64
CA GLY A 598 1.94 6.28 -11.46
C GLY A 598 3.34 6.88 -11.49
N ASP A 599 3.77 7.47 -12.61
CA ASP A 599 5.14 7.93 -12.86
C ASP A 599 5.34 9.47 -12.80
N LEU A 600 4.30 10.23 -12.45
CA LEU A 600 4.39 11.69 -12.35
C LEU A 600 5.00 12.15 -11.03
N TYR A 601 4.81 11.40 -9.94
CA TYR A 601 5.29 11.73 -8.60
C TYR A 601 6.02 10.54 -7.99
N SER A 602 7.14 10.81 -7.32
CA SER A 602 7.97 9.81 -6.67
C SER A 602 7.66 9.75 -5.18
N TYR A 603 7.20 8.60 -4.70
CA TYR A 603 6.90 8.39 -3.29
C TYR A 603 8.14 8.60 -2.42
N GLY A 604 8.04 9.45 -1.42
CA GLY A 604 9.12 9.77 -0.47
C GLY A 604 10.02 10.93 -0.89
N PHE A 605 9.88 11.46 -2.11
CA PHE A 605 10.74 12.52 -2.65
C PHE A 605 9.97 13.76 -3.14
N ASP A 606 8.70 13.63 -3.51
CA ASP A 606 7.82 14.77 -3.76
C ASP A 606 7.27 15.35 -2.44
N PRO A 607 6.84 16.63 -2.40
CA PRO A 607 6.35 17.27 -1.17
C PRO A 607 5.14 16.60 -0.53
N TYR A 608 4.27 15.99 -1.32
CA TYR A 608 3.10 15.23 -0.87
C TYR A 608 3.11 13.81 -1.43
N GLU A 609 2.57 12.86 -0.67
CA GLU A 609 2.20 11.57 -1.23
C GLU A 609 1.05 11.78 -2.22
N THR A 610 1.31 11.51 -3.52
CA THR A 610 0.42 11.93 -4.60
C THR A 610 0.05 10.79 -5.54
N TYR A 611 -1.22 10.71 -5.90
CA TYR A 611 -1.77 9.75 -6.85
C TYR A 611 -2.56 10.46 -7.94
N VAL A 612 -2.48 9.95 -9.17
CA VAL A 612 -3.10 10.59 -10.33
C VAL A 612 -3.89 9.57 -11.14
N VAL A 613 -5.13 9.96 -11.49
CA VAL A 613 -6.00 9.17 -12.37
C VAL A 613 -6.53 10.07 -13.48
N GLU A 614 -6.36 9.64 -14.71
CA GLU A 614 -6.99 10.28 -15.87
C GLU A 614 -8.31 9.57 -16.16
N LYS A 615 -9.40 10.33 -16.23
CA LYS A 615 -10.71 9.83 -16.58
C LYS A 615 -11.39 10.77 -17.58
N ASP A 616 -11.72 10.24 -18.76
CA ASP A 616 -12.37 10.96 -19.85
C ASP A 616 -11.65 12.27 -20.25
N GLY A 617 -10.33 12.25 -20.23
CA GLY A 617 -9.47 13.40 -20.56
C GLY A 617 -9.26 14.39 -19.42
N VAL A 618 -9.84 14.15 -18.25
CA VAL A 618 -9.68 14.98 -17.06
C VAL A 618 -8.68 14.33 -16.10
N MET A 619 -7.71 15.11 -15.66
CA MET A 619 -6.72 14.68 -14.67
C MET A 619 -7.25 14.92 -13.26
N HIS A 620 -7.25 13.86 -12.46
CA HIS A 620 -7.63 13.87 -11.05
C HIS A 620 -6.41 13.57 -10.20
N TYR A 621 -6.19 14.39 -9.18
CA TYR A 621 -5.04 14.31 -8.28
C TYR A 621 -5.54 14.11 -6.84
N ALA A 622 -4.85 13.25 -6.10
CA ALA A 622 -5.09 13.04 -4.68
C ALA A 622 -3.78 13.25 -3.92
N PHE A 623 -3.76 14.25 -3.05
CA PHE A 623 -2.63 14.63 -2.20
C PHE A 623 -2.91 14.23 -0.76
N TYR A 624 -1.94 13.58 -0.09
CA TYR A 624 -2.10 13.08 1.27
C TYR A 624 -0.98 13.60 2.19
N ARG A 625 -1.35 13.88 3.44
CA ARG A 625 -0.47 14.34 4.52
C ARG A 625 -0.48 13.42 5.74
N ASP A 626 -1.28 12.35 5.72
CA ASP A 626 -1.53 11.47 6.84
C ASP A 626 -0.72 10.17 6.83
N GLY A 627 0.24 10.04 5.93
CA GLY A 627 1.15 8.90 5.86
C GLY A 627 2.00 8.76 7.13
N ARG A 628 2.18 7.53 7.63
CA ARG A 628 2.99 7.27 8.83
C ARG A 628 4.46 7.63 8.67
N ARG A 629 4.97 7.52 7.45
CA ARG A 629 6.40 7.66 7.10
C ARG A 629 6.71 8.87 6.26
N TYR A 630 5.69 9.55 5.77
CA TYR A 630 5.83 10.67 4.86
C TYR A 630 4.83 11.76 5.20
N ARG A 631 5.30 12.78 5.88
CA ARG A 631 4.51 13.96 6.26
C ARG A 631 5.27 15.21 5.89
N PRO A 632 4.76 16.04 5.00
CA PRO A 632 5.41 17.29 4.67
C PRO A 632 5.35 18.27 5.85
N ASP A 633 6.45 18.99 6.08
CA ASP A 633 6.47 20.09 7.01
C ASP A 633 5.72 21.30 6.41
N GLY A 634 4.78 21.85 7.17
CA GLY A 634 3.96 22.97 6.71
C GLY A 634 3.03 22.63 5.55
N TYR A 635 2.84 23.56 4.63
CA TYR A 635 2.01 23.45 3.44
C TYR A 635 2.82 23.84 2.18
N PRO A 636 3.65 22.95 1.66
CA PRO A 636 4.37 23.19 0.42
C PRO A 636 3.40 23.50 -0.73
N ASP A 637 3.90 24.24 -1.72
CA ASP A 637 3.16 24.48 -2.95
C ASP A 637 2.81 23.16 -3.65
N ILE A 638 1.61 23.10 -4.22
CA ILE A 638 1.10 21.96 -4.95
C ILE A 638 1.35 22.20 -6.43
N GLU A 639 2.18 21.38 -7.04
CA GLU A 639 2.40 21.36 -8.48
C GLU A 639 1.58 20.23 -9.12
N LEU A 640 0.76 20.55 -10.14
CA LEU A 640 -0.02 19.57 -10.92
C LEU A 640 0.78 19.13 -12.15
N LYS A 641 1.48 18.00 -12.03
CA LYS A 641 2.31 17.45 -13.11
C LYS A 641 1.45 16.73 -14.16
N GLY A 642 1.88 16.78 -15.43
CA GLY A 642 1.28 16.02 -16.52
C GLY A 642 0.11 16.69 -17.23
N LEU A 643 -0.20 17.95 -16.92
CA LEU A 643 -1.17 18.76 -17.66
C LEU A 643 -0.61 19.20 -19.03
N ASN A 644 -1.50 19.51 -19.96
CA ASN A 644 -1.09 20.07 -21.25
C ASN A 644 -0.54 21.49 -21.05
N PRO A 645 0.74 21.78 -21.41
CA PRO A 645 1.39 23.05 -21.14
C PRO A 645 0.70 24.25 -21.81
N ASP A 646 0.01 24.05 -22.93
CA ASP A 646 -0.62 25.09 -23.73
C ASP A 646 -2.07 25.38 -23.30
N LYS A 647 -2.57 24.74 -22.24
CA LYS A 647 -3.95 24.84 -21.77
C LYS A 647 -4.05 25.50 -20.41
N MET A 648 -5.18 26.17 -20.19
CA MET A 648 -5.52 26.80 -18.93
C MET A 648 -6.51 25.94 -18.15
N TYR A 649 -6.39 25.93 -16.84
CA TYR A 649 -7.16 25.03 -15.97
C TYR A 649 -7.80 25.75 -14.78
N ARG A 650 -9.02 25.31 -14.45
CA ARG A 650 -9.69 25.50 -13.18
C ARG A 650 -9.51 24.23 -12.34
N ILE A 651 -9.07 24.36 -11.09
CA ILE A 651 -8.84 23.25 -10.18
C ILE A 651 -10.00 23.16 -9.20
N VAL A 652 -10.65 22.00 -9.20
CA VAL A 652 -11.86 21.76 -8.41
C VAL A 652 -11.64 20.62 -7.43
N ASP A 653 -11.84 20.87 -6.14
CA ASP A 653 -12.02 19.85 -5.14
C ASP A 653 -13.35 19.12 -5.44
N TYR A 654 -13.23 17.91 -5.99
CA TYR A 654 -14.39 17.15 -6.45
C TYR A 654 -15.16 16.45 -5.32
N VAL A 655 -14.59 16.37 -4.13
CA VAL A 655 -15.30 15.83 -2.95
C VAL A 655 -16.30 16.84 -2.44
N ASN A 656 -15.91 18.13 -2.40
CA ASN A 656 -16.72 19.22 -1.86
C ASN A 656 -17.31 20.13 -2.96
N ASN A 657 -17.02 19.84 -4.24
CA ASN A 657 -17.47 20.56 -5.41
C ASN A 657 -17.18 22.07 -5.35
N ARG A 658 -15.94 22.44 -5.01
CA ARG A 658 -15.47 23.84 -4.90
C ARG A 658 -14.21 24.09 -5.71
N ALA A 659 -14.04 25.28 -6.27
CA ALA A 659 -12.79 25.66 -6.89
C ALA A 659 -11.74 26.01 -5.82
N VAL A 660 -10.54 25.47 -5.96
CA VAL A 660 -9.39 25.74 -5.07
C VAL A 660 -8.34 26.63 -5.76
N ALA A 661 -8.27 26.58 -7.08
CA ALA A 661 -7.46 27.46 -7.91
C ALA A 661 -8.09 27.64 -9.28
N THR A 662 -7.76 28.70 -9.99
CA THR A 662 -8.23 28.95 -11.36
C THR A 662 -7.18 29.69 -12.19
N ASN A 663 -7.35 29.66 -13.51
CA ASN A 663 -6.47 30.31 -14.48
C ASN A 663 -5.01 29.83 -14.42
N LEU A 664 -4.78 28.58 -14.05
CA LEU A 664 -3.45 27.99 -14.04
C LEU A 664 -3.09 27.48 -15.44
N MET A 665 -1.94 27.88 -15.97
CA MET A 665 -1.39 27.30 -17.19
C MET A 665 -0.74 25.96 -16.90
N GLY A 666 -0.90 24.98 -17.79
CA GLY A 666 -0.44 23.61 -17.58
C GLY A 666 1.08 23.44 -17.48
N ASP A 667 1.87 24.38 -18.03
CA ASP A 667 3.32 24.42 -17.91
C ASP A 667 3.81 24.97 -16.54
N ASN A 668 2.92 25.62 -15.78
CA ASN A 668 3.17 26.18 -14.45
C ASN A 668 1.92 26.09 -13.56
N ALA A 669 1.32 24.91 -13.49
CA ALA A 669 0.12 24.68 -12.70
C ALA A 669 0.47 24.48 -11.21
N VAL A 670 0.85 25.57 -10.55
CA VAL A 670 1.24 25.60 -9.14
C VAL A 670 0.26 26.45 -8.35
N PHE A 671 -0.17 25.96 -7.19
CA PHE A 671 -1.02 26.70 -6.26
C PHE A 671 -0.75 26.27 -4.82
N ASN A 672 -1.21 27.06 -3.86
CA ASN A 672 -1.11 26.74 -2.44
C ASN A 672 -2.50 26.70 -1.83
N THR A 673 -2.77 25.68 -1.03
CA THR A 673 -3.98 25.59 -0.22
C THR A 673 -3.71 24.73 1.02
N ARG A 674 -4.49 24.94 2.07
CA ARG A 674 -4.40 24.16 3.30
C ARG A 674 -5.42 23.04 3.28
N PHE A 675 -5.03 21.87 3.79
CA PHE A 675 -5.91 20.76 4.02
C PHE A 675 -5.38 19.87 5.16
N ALA A 676 -6.28 19.26 5.91
CA ALA A 676 -5.90 18.51 7.13
C ALA A 676 -5.22 17.16 6.84
N LYS A 677 -5.89 16.30 6.07
CA LYS A 677 -5.43 14.92 5.78
C LYS A 677 -5.21 14.69 4.30
N ASP A 678 -6.17 15.03 3.49
CA ASP A 678 -6.18 14.80 2.05
C ASP A 678 -6.82 15.95 1.28
N LEU A 679 -6.44 16.07 0.01
CA LEU A 679 -7.02 16.99 -0.94
C LEU A 679 -7.19 16.25 -2.28
N LEU A 680 -8.43 16.10 -2.71
CA LEU A 680 -8.79 15.40 -3.93
C LEU A 680 -9.32 16.40 -4.97
N VAL A 681 -8.52 16.70 -6.00
CA VAL A 681 -8.84 17.72 -6.98
C VAL A 681 -8.82 17.18 -8.41
N LYS A 682 -9.56 17.86 -9.30
CA LYS A 682 -9.52 17.64 -10.74
C LYS A 682 -9.19 18.94 -11.49
N ALA A 683 -8.41 18.81 -12.56
CA ALA A 683 -8.04 19.91 -13.43
C ALA A 683 -9.01 19.96 -14.62
N ILE A 684 -9.87 20.97 -14.66
CA ILE A 684 -10.85 21.20 -15.72
C ILE A 684 -10.27 22.23 -16.68
N GLU A 685 -10.11 21.85 -17.96
CA GLU A 685 -9.66 22.77 -19.01
C GLU A 685 -10.68 23.88 -19.21
N ILE A 686 -10.21 25.12 -19.33
CA ILE A 686 -11.02 26.32 -19.60
C ILE A 686 -10.42 27.10 -20.77
N ASP A 687 -11.29 27.55 -21.70
CA ASP A 687 -10.88 28.30 -22.91
C ASP A 687 -10.73 29.81 -22.65
N GLN A 688 -11.31 30.32 -21.60
CA GLN A 688 -11.33 31.73 -21.21
C GLN A 688 -11.00 31.85 -19.72
N PRO A 689 -10.35 32.95 -19.31
CA PRO A 689 -10.11 33.19 -17.89
C PRO A 689 -11.41 33.16 -17.09
N ASP A 690 -11.40 32.34 -16.03
CA ASP A 690 -12.51 32.24 -15.11
C ASP A 690 -12.52 33.43 -14.15
N LEU A 691 -13.66 34.12 -14.09
CA LEU A 691 -13.86 35.29 -13.23
C LEU A 691 -14.57 34.94 -11.91
N GLU A 692 -14.99 33.68 -11.73
CA GLU A 692 -15.58 33.26 -10.47
C GLU A 692 -14.54 33.20 -9.37
N PRO A 693 -14.83 33.70 -8.16
CA PRO A 693 -13.89 33.67 -7.05
C PRO A 693 -13.57 32.23 -6.64
N VAL A 694 -12.29 32.00 -6.34
CA VAL A 694 -11.83 30.78 -5.69
C VAL A 694 -12.23 30.84 -4.22
N ASP A 695 -12.72 29.76 -3.65
CA ASP A 695 -13.00 29.66 -2.23
C ASP A 695 -11.68 29.58 -1.44
N GLN A 696 -11.18 30.74 -1.05
CA GLN A 696 -9.94 30.88 -0.29
C GLN A 696 -10.10 30.58 1.20
N ASP A 697 -11.33 30.60 1.70
CA ASP A 697 -11.66 30.40 3.12
C ASP A 697 -12.16 28.99 3.43
N TRP A 698 -11.89 28.02 2.55
CA TRP A 698 -12.21 26.64 2.82
C TRP A 698 -11.48 26.12 4.07
N GLY A 699 -12.24 25.50 4.95
CA GLY A 699 -11.73 25.07 6.25
C GLY A 699 -11.73 26.18 7.31
N PHE A 700 -12.09 27.39 6.94
CA PHE A 700 -12.27 28.50 7.87
C PHE A 700 -13.75 28.62 8.28
N ASN A 701 -13.98 28.81 9.56
CA ASN A 701 -15.27 29.25 10.05
C ASN A 701 -15.43 30.73 9.75
N VAL A 702 -16.39 31.07 8.91
CA VAL A 702 -16.65 32.46 8.51
C VAL A 702 -17.70 33.07 9.45
N LEU A 703 -17.32 34.14 10.13
CA LEU A 703 -18.18 34.92 11.01
C LEU A 703 -18.53 36.21 10.31
N SER A 704 -19.80 36.40 9.97
CA SER A 704 -20.29 37.66 9.38
C SER A 704 -20.21 38.81 10.36
N ALA A 705 -20.19 40.07 9.87
CA ALA A 705 -20.03 41.23 10.70
C ALA A 705 -21.11 41.37 11.82
N ASN A 706 -22.27 40.77 11.67
CA ASN A 706 -23.32 40.75 12.68
C ASN A 706 -23.27 39.51 13.61
N ASP A 707 -22.22 38.69 13.52
CA ASP A 707 -22.07 37.52 14.40
C ASP A 707 -21.87 37.95 15.86
N SER A 708 -22.58 37.28 16.78
CA SER A 708 -22.56 37.62 18.20
C SER A 708 -21.20 37.39 18.88
N ALA A 709 -20.29 36.61 18.26
CA ALA A 709 -18.93 36.40 18.74
C ALA A 709 -18.05 37.66 18.56
N LEU A 710 -18.36 38.49 17.56
CA LEU A 710 -17.65 39.75 17.32
C LEU A 710 -18.16 40.83 18.29
N LYS A 711 -17.29 41.31 19.14
CA LYS A 711 -17.58 42.33 20.14
C LYS A 711 -17.11 43.70 19.67
N TYR A 712 -18.01 44.62 19.49
CA TYR A 712 -17.77 45.97 19.05
C TYR A 712 -17.76 46.94 20.22
N ASP A 713 -16.73 47.77 20.30
CA ASP A 713 -16.58 48.86 21.27
C ASP A 713 -16.45 50.18 20.49
N GLY A 714 -17.06 51.27 20.99
CA GLY A 714 -17.14 52.55 20.30
C GLY A 714 -18.31 52.62 19.32
N MET A 715 -18.17 53.51 18.27
CA MET A 715 -19.23 53.80 17.35
C MET A 715 -19.12 52.96 16.07
N TRP A 716 -19.83 51.84 16.02
CA TRP A 716 -19.96 51.00 14.85
C TRP A 716 -21.38 50.99 14.32
N THR A 717 -21.51 51.06 13.00
CA THR A 717 -22.77 50.87 12.29
C THR A 717 -22.73 49.51 11.58
N VAL A 718 -23.71 48.66 11.82
CA VAL A 718 -23.82 47.34 11.16
C VAL A 718 -24.99 47.37 10.20
N ASP A 719 -24.68 47.36 8.90
CA ASP A 719 -25.67 47.40 7.82
C ASP A 719 -25.78 46.01 7.16
N ALA A 720 -26.99 45.58 6.82
CA ALA A 720 -27.24 44.38 6.06
C ALA A 720 -27.77 44.76 4.67
N GLN A 721 -26.96 44.60 3.63
CA GLN A 721 -27.38 44.83 2.24
C GLN A 721 -27.19 43.53 1.43
N ASN A 722 -28.19 43.15 0.64
CA ASN A 722 -28.13 41.98 -0.26
C ASN A 722 -27.74 40.66 0.41
N GLY A 723 -28.23 40.43 1.64
CA GLY A 723 -27.95 39.19 2.39
C GLY A 723 -26.55 39.09 3.01
N ARG A 724 -25.73 40.16 2.94
CA ARG A 724 -24.43 40.30 3.60
C ARG A 724 -24.45 41.45 4.60
N SER A 725 -23.89 41.23 5.79
CA SER A 725 -23.70 42.27 6.81
C SER A 725 -22.31 42.87 6.67
N CYS A 726 -22.23 44.19 6.92
CA CYS A 726 -20.98 44.93 7.00
C CYS A 726 -21.01 45.84 8.25
N ALA A 727 -19.98 45.79 9.05
CA ALA A 727 -19.79 46.73 10.14
C ALA A 727 -18.80 47.80 9.74
N SER A 728 -19.10 49.06 10.03
CA SER A 728 -18.22 50.20 9.73
C SER A 728 -18.07 51.16 10.91
N ALA A 729 -16.86 51.65 11.13
CA ALA A 729 -16.55 52.65 12.11
C ALA A 729 -15.71 53.76 11.45
N ASN A 730 -16.10 55.02 11.76
CA ASN A 730 -15.34 56.22 11.29
C ASN A 730 -14.80 57.07 12.45
N THR A 731 -14.93 56.58 13.67
CA THR A 731 -14.48 57.21 14.91
C THR A 731 -13.21 56.55 15.39
N GLU A 732 -12.16 57.33 15.64
CA GLU A 732 -10.88 56.86 16.20
C GLU A 732 -11.11 56.08 17.51
N ASP A 733 -10.26 55.08 17.73
CA ASP A 733 -10.30 54.10 18.85
C ASP A 733 -11.55 53.23 18.93
N SER A 734 -12.48 53.30 17.97
CA SER A 734 -13.51 52.22 17.84
C SER A 734 -12.86 50.89 17.55
N ALA A 735 -13.23 49.88 18.28
CA ALA A 735 -12.57 48.57 18.20
C ALA A 735 -13.54 47.42 17.93
N MET A 736 -13.10 46.39 17.20
CA MET A 736 -13.70 45.11 17.15
C MET A 736 -12.77 44.09 17.80
N GLN A 737 -13.29 43.22 18.63
CA GLN A 737 -12.54 42.17 19.28
C GLN A 737 -13.33 40.87 19.30
N PHE A 738 -12.63 39.74 19.10
CA PHE A 738 -13.21 38.45 19.34
C PHE A 738 -12.17 37.41 19.74
N LYS A 739 -12.62 36.38 20.48
CA LYS A 739 -11.79 35.23 20.84
C LYS A 739 -12.11 34.07 19.92
N PHE A 740 -11.08 33.33 19.50
CA PHE A 740 -11.23 32.14 18.68
C PHE A 740 -10.18 31.09 19.04
N ALA A 741 -10.54 29.82 18.90
CA ALA A 741 -9.61 28.72 18.93
C ALA A 741 -9.21 28.40 17.48
N GLY A 742 -7.93 28.52 17.14
CA GLY A 742 -7.54 28.33 15.74
C GLY A 742 -6.05 28.44 15.49
N THR A 743 -5.64 28.13 14.25
CA THR A 743 -4.27 28.23 13.75
C THR A 743 -4.10 29.35 12.71
N ALA A 744 -5.20 29.96 12.31
CA ALA A 744 -5.16 31.10 11.41
C ALA A 744 -6.39 31.99 11.56
N VAL A 745 -6.23 33.27 11.24
CA VAL A 745 -7.34 34.23 11.22
C VAL A 745 -7.16 35.20 10.06
N ARG A 746 -8.28 35.53 9.41
CA ARG A 746 -8.34 36.48 8.31
C ARG A 746 -9.41 37.55 8.62
N TRP A 747 -9.12 38.80 8.22
CA TRP A 747 -10.08 39.90 8.24
C TRP A 747 -10.36 40.34 6.82
N TYR A 748 -11.64 40.39 6.46
CA TYR A 748 -12.14 40.90 5.20
C TYR A 748 -12.97 42.16 5.42
N GLY A 749 -12.74 43.15 4.57
CA GLY A 749 -13.41 44.42 4.60
C GLY A 749 -13.43 45.08 3.21
N ARG A 750 -13.76 46.35 3.17
CA ARG A 750 -13.79 47.13 1.92
C ARG A 750 -12.59 48.03 1.79
N LYS A 751 -11.99 48.09 0.63
CA LYS A 751 -11.15 49.21 0.22
C LYS A 751 -12.02 50.34 -0.32
N THR A 752 -11.72 51.56 0.10
CA THR A 752 -12.53 52.74 -0.29
C THR A 752 -11.61 53.86 -0.74
N ALA A 753 -12.15 54.78 -1.57
CA ALA A 753 -11.43 55.99 -2.00
C ALA A 753 -11.17 56.95 -0.83
N SER A 754 -11.88 56.79 0.30
CA SER A 754 -11.66 57.56 1.54
C SER A 754 -10.99 56.60 2.57
N PRO A 755 -9.65 56.53 2.59
CA PRO A 755 -8.95 55.56 3.36
C PRO A 755 -9.08 55.73 4.86
N GLY A 756 -9.19 54.60 5.57
CA GLY A 756 -8.95 54.49 7.00
C GLY A 756 -7.68 53.70 7.31
N THR A 757 -7.21 53.81 8.54
CA THR A 757 -6.15 52.96 9.06
C THR A 757 -6.62 52.24 10.31
N ALA A 758 -6.23 50.99 10.45
CA ALA A 758 -6.55 50.17 11.63
C ALA A 758 -5.33 49.45 12.16
N ASP A 759 -5.15 49.50 13.46
CA ASP A 759 -4.17 48.66 14.13
C ASP A 759 -4.78 47.28 14.43
N VAL A 760 -4.02 46.24 14.06
CA VAL A 760 -4.43 44.86 14.28
C VAL A 760 -3.56 44.21 15.37
N TYR A 761 -4.19 43.76 16.39
CA TYR A 761 -3.57 43.07 17.52
C TYR A 761 -3.99 41.60 17.55
N LEU A 762 -3.03 40.74 17.82
CA LEU A 762 -3.24 39.34 18.14
C LEU A 762 -2.65 39.07 19.54
N ASP A 763 -3.48 38.58 20.45
CA ASP A 763 -3.13 38.31 21.85
C ASP A 763 -2.51 39.54 22.58
N GLY A 764 -3.07 40.71 22.29
CA GLY A 764 -2.63 41.96 22.86
C GLY A 764 -1.35 42.58 22.27
N LYS A 765 -0.68 41.85 21.35
CA LYS A 765 0.51 42.33 20.63
C LYS A 765 0.10 42.98 19.31
N LEU A 766 0.56 44.17 19.04
CA LEU A 766 0.38 44.83 17.74
C LEU A 766 1.13 44.02 16.66
N ILE A 767 0.41 43.57 15.66
CA ILE A 767 0.97 42.80 14.54
C ILE A 767 1.28 43.73 13.36
N THR A 768 0.28 44.57 13.01
CA THR A 768 0.44 45.47 11.86
C THR A 768 -0.57 46.62 11.93
N THR A 769 -0.34 47.67 11.14
CA THR A 769 -1.36 48.69 10.84
C THR A 769 -1.79 48.53 9.39
N VAL A 770 -3.07 48.31 9.19
CA VAL A 770 -3.70 48.05 7.88
C VAL A 770 -4.25 49.37 7.34
N ASN A 771 -3.97 49.66 6.06
CA ASN A 771 -4.59 50.77 5.34
C ASN A 771 -5.75 50.24 4.46
N THR A 772 -6.94 50.76 4.64
CA THR A 772 -8.15 50.39 3.91
C THR A 772 -8.38 51.21 2.63
N GLY A 773 -7.40 51.99 2.20
CA GLY A 773 -7.47 52.80 0.98
C GLY A 773 -7.14 52.03 -0.28
N GLY A 774 -7.80 52.43 -1.39
CA GLY A 774 -7.59 51.86 -2.70
C GLY A 774 -8.75 52.12 -3.65
N CYS A 775 -8.76 51.41 -4.79
CA CYS A 775 -9.95 51.36 -5.63
C CYS A 775 -11.10 50.73 -4.81
N GLU A 776 -12.34 51.22 -5.04
CA GLU A 776 -13.49 50.63 -4.36
C GLU A 776 -13.61 49.16 -4.68
N GLU A 777 -13.39 48.33 -3.66
CA GLU A 777 -13.41 46.91 -3.76
C GLU A 777 -14.03 46.32 -2.49
N ALA A 778 -15.13 45.60 -2.63
CA ALA A 778 -15.79 44.91 -1.53
C ALA A 778 -15.12 43.54 -1.28
N ALA A 779 -15.19 43.06 -0.05
CA ALA A 779 -14.75 41.71 0.32
C ALA A 779 -13.25 41.45 0.10
N THR A 780 -12.43 42.48 0.29
CA THR A 780 -10.97 42.39 0.17
C THR A 780 -10.39 41.81 1.46
N ARG A 781 -9.46 40.85 1.37
CA ARG A 781 -8.65 40.42 2.53
C ARG A 781 -7.69 41.51 2.95
N LEU A 782 -7.96 42.10 4.10
CA LEU A 782 -7.24 43.23 4.64
C LEU A 782 -6.10 42.81 5.59
N PHE A 783 -6.29 41.68 6.27
CA PHE A 783 -5.30 41.11 7.19
C PHE A 783 -5.36 39.60 7.19
N GLU A 784 -4.22 38.98 7.44
CA GLU A 784 -4.08 37.53 7.60
C GLU A 784 -2.97 37.22 8.60
N ALA A 785 -3.23 36.31 9.53
CA ALA A 785 -2.24 35.65 10.35
C ALA A 785 -2.42 34.14 10.18
N LEU A 786 -1.36 33.49 9.74
CA LEU A 786 -1.34 32.04 9.48
C LEU A 786 -0.31 31.38 10.39
N ASP A 787 -0.44 30.05 10.56
CA ASP A 787 0.52 29.25 11.32
C ASP A 787 0.76 29.75 12.75
N ILE A 788 -0.27 30.32 13.38
CA ILE A 788 -0.25 30.63 14.80
C ILE A 788 -0.42 29.34 15.60
N ALA A 789 0.07 29.34 16.84
CA ALA A 789 -0.02 28.16 17.70
C ALA A 789 -1.48 27.72 17.87
N PRO A 790 -1.79 26.40 17.88
CA PRO A 790 -3.14 25.93 18.15
C PRO A 790 -3.54 26.27 19.60
N ALA A 791 -4.17 27.42 19.80
CA ALA A 791 -4.54 27.96 21.09
C ALA A 791 -5.81 28.82 20.97
N ILE A 792 -6.32 29.30 22.12
CA ILE A 792 -7.32 30.36 22.15
C ILE A 792 -6.63 31.69 21.95
N HIS A 793 -6.95 32.37 20.87
CA HIS A 793 -6.42 33.66 20.49
C HIS A 793 -7.44 34.77 20.61
N THR A 794 -6.97 35.99 20.72
CA THR A 794 -7.80 37.18 20.67
C THR A 794 -7.35 38.10 19.53
N LEU A 795 -8.19 38.23 18.49
CA LEU A 795 -8.03 39.24 17.46
C LEU A 795 -8.68 40.55 17.93
N LYS A 796 -7.95 41.67 17.83
CA LYS A 796 -8.50 43.00 18.03
C LYS A 796 -8.12 43.91 16.89
N ILE A 797 -9.09 44.61 16.32
CA ILE A 797 -8.93 45.62 15.24
C ILE A 797 -9.37 46.97 15.78
N VAL A 798 -8.50 47.98 15.76
CA VAL A 798 -8.74 49.29 16.32
C VAL A 798 -8.65 50.33 15.21
N ASN A 799 -9.72 51.09 14.95
CA ASN A 799 -9.70 52.18 14.03
C ASN A 799 -8.78 53.28 14.53
N LYS A 800 -7.79 53.70 13.71
CA LYS A 800 -6.86 54.79 14.01
C LYS A 800 -7.15 56.06 13.21
N SER A 801 -7.79 55.94 12.08
CA SER A 801 -8.22 57.09 11.27
C SER A 801 -9.18 56.70 10.16
N GLY A 802 -10.05 57.57 9.75
CA GLY A 802 -10.94 57.39 8.60
C GLY A 802 -11.94 56.22 8.81
N THR A 803 -12.39 55.61 7.72
CA THR A 803 -13.40 54.54 7.76
C THR A 803 -12.73 53.18 7.71
N VAL A 804 -13.03 52.37 8.70
CA VAL A 804 -12.64 50.95 8.78
C VAL A 804 -13.89 50.08 8.69
N ASN A 805 -13.83 49.03 7.84
CA ASN A 805 -14.95 48.16 7.58
C ASN A 805 -14.59 46.68 7.92
N ILE A 806 -15.57 45.94 8.41
CA ILE A 806 -15.52 44.50 8.59
C ILE A 806 -16.69 43.92 7.84
N ASP A 807 -16.40 43.13 6.80
CA ASP A 807 -17.41 42.37 6.07
C ASP A 807 -17.59 40.99 6.76
N TRP A 808 -16.47 40.29 7.05
CA TRP A 808 -16.43 39.08 7.84
C TRP A 808 -15.02 38.84 8.40
N VAL A 809 -14.96 37.93 9.34
CA VAL A 809 -13.71 37.35 9.84
C VAL A 809 -13.75 35.85 9.56
N ALA A 810 -12.66 35.30 9.07
CA ALA A 810 -12.55 33.87 8.84
C ALA A 810 -11.45 33.27 9.75
N VAL A 811 -11.76 32.16 10.42
CA VAL A 811 -10.88 31.48 11.36
C VAL A 811 -10.68 30.04 10.90
N GLU A 812 -9.43 29.63 10.73
CA GLU A 812 -9.11 28.20 10.61
C GLU A 812 -9.23 27.57 12.01
N PRO A 813 -10.27 26.77 12.28
CA PRO A 813 -10.45 26.22 13.60
C PRO A 813 -9.33 25.22 13.88
N ALA A 814 -8.60 25.45 14.96
CA ALA A 814 -7.83 24.41 15.59
C ALA A 814 -8.31 24.35 17.02
N ILE A 815 -8.68 23.19 17.44
CA ILE A 815 -9.03 22.96 18.82
C ILE A 815 -7.70 22.84 19.55
N PRO A 816 -7.43 23.65 20.59
CA PRO A 816 -6.23 23.51 21.41
C PRO A 816 -6.12 22.07 21.86
N GLU A 817 -4.91 21.48 21.80
CA GLU A 817 -4.71 20.16 22.37
C GLU A 817 -5.14 20.19 23.85
N PRO A 818 -5.97 19.23 24.28
CA PRO A 818 -6.33 19.10 25.68
C PRO A 818 -5.08 18.97 26.57
N VAL A 819 -5.09 19.56 27.73
CA VAL A 819 -4.05 19.33 28.73
C VAL A 819 -4.35 17.98 29.39
N TYR A 820 -3.37 17.06 29.39
CA TYR A 820 -3.58 15.69 29.84
C TYR A 820 -3.01 15.44 31.24
N GLU A 821 -3.85 14.87 32.12
CA GLU A 821 -3.46 14.23 33.37
C GLU A 821 -3.17 12.75 33.07
N GLU A 822 -1.91 12.32 33.17
CA GLU A 822 -1.51 10.92 32.97
C GLU A 822 -1.69 10.12 34.25
N LEU A 823 -2.34 8.96 34.17
CA LEU A 823 -2.59 8.06 35.28
C LEU A 823 -1.59 6.89 35.26
N ASP A 824 -0.96 6.63 36.40
CA ASP A 824 -0.21 5.39 36.66
C ASP A 824 -1.11 4.17 36.36
N PRO A 825 -0.63 3.13 35.67
CA PRO A 825 -1.44 1.93 35.37
C PRO A 825 -1.92 1.19 36.62
N LEU A 826 -1.37 1.48 37.79
CA LEU A 826 -1.84 0.95 39.10
C LEU A 826 -2.76 1.93 39.82
N SER A 827 -3.18 3.01 39.21
CA SER A 827 -4.16 3.95 39.83
C SER A 827 -5.44 3.24 40.21
N GLU A 828 -5.93 3.49 41.45
CA GLU A 828 -7.21 2.98 41.91
C GLU A 828 -8.41 3.48 41.07
N ARG A 829 -8.19 4.52 40.26
CA ARG A 829 -9.22 5.04 39.34
C ARG A 829 -9.48 4.11 38.18
N ILE A 830 -8.53 3.21 37.84
CA ILE A 830 -8.66 2.26 36.72
C ILE A 830 -9.14 0.92 37.31
N LEU A 831 -10.35 0.50 36.94
CA LEU A 831 -10.94 -0.74 37.39
C LEU A 831 -10.64 -1.87 36.42
N TYR A 832 -9.88 -2.87 36.86
CA TYR A 832 -9.48 -4.02 36.08
C TYR A 832 -10.37 -5.22 36.35
N GLY A 833 -11.03 -5.76 35.32
CA GLY A 833 -11.78 -7.01 35.34
C GLY A 833 -11.00 -8.12 34.66
N GLY A 834 -11.14 -9.38 35.12
CA GLY A 834 -10.34 -10.50 34.59
C GLY A 834 -8.93 -10.55 35.17
N LYS A 835 -8.01 -11.26 34.50
CA LYS A 835 -6.64 -11.44 34.98
C LYS A 835 -5.70 -10.41 34.37
N TRP A 836 -5.11 -9.55 35.20
CA TRP A 836 -4.11 -8.56 34.79
C TRP A 836 -2.84 -8.73 35.63
N TYR A 837 -1.70 -8.63 34.97
CA TYR A 837 -0.37 -8.72 35.60
C TYR A 837 0.31 -7.37 35.56
N VAL A 838 1.29 -7.16 36.44
CA VAL A 838 2.20 -6.01 36.44
C VAL A 838 3.50 -6.47 35.84
N GLU A 839 3.97 -5.80 34.81
CA GLU A 839 5.30 -5.98 34.26
C GLU A 839 6.15 -4.73 34.53
N GLU A 840 7.35 -4.94 35.10
CA GLU A 840 8.34 -3.87 35.26
C GLU A 840 8.98 -3.59 33.91
N ASN A 841 8.92 -2.35 33.46
CA ASN A 841 9.45 -1.92 32.17
C ASN A 841 10.03 -0.51 32.30
N ALA A 842 11.36 -0.42 32.43
CA ALA A 842 12.05 0.86 32.61
C ALA A 842 11.86 1.84 31.42
N ALA A 843 11.43 1.34 30.25
CA ALA A 843 11.15 2.16 29.08
C ALA A 843 9.71 2.71 29.06
N SER A 844 8.80 2.21 29.92
CA SER A 844 7.44 2.75 30.04
C SER A 844 7.41 4.00 30.92
N ARG A 845 6.37 4.83 30.76
CA ARG A 845 6.24 6.15 31.41
C ARG A 845 6.34 6.14 32.93
N PHE A 846 5.83 5.07 33.57
CA PHE A 846 5.86 4.90 35.02
C PHE A 846 6.81 3.80 35.48
N GLY A 847 7.72 3.30 34.58
CA GLY A 847 8.63 2.20 34.86
C GLY A 847 7.92 0.83 34.97
N ARG A 848 6.63 0.78 34.68
CA ARG A 848 5.79 -0.41 34.80
C ARG A 848 4.54 -0.27 33.93
N GLU A 849 3.90 -1.39 33.66
CA GLU A 849 2.69 -1.47 32.85
C GLU A 849 1.75 -2.56 33.37
N LYS A 850 0.46 -2.44 33.09
CA LYS A 850 -0.53 -3.50 33.28
C LYS A 850 -0.73 -4.25 31.97
N VAL A 851 -0.62 -5.56 32.00
CA VAL A 851 -0.74 -6.43 30.84
C VAL A 851 -1.76 -7.54 31.07
N THR A 852 -2.43 -7.96 30.01
CA THR A 852 -3.31 -9.13 30.03
C THR A 852 -3.30 -9.86 28.70
N ASP A 853 -3.36 -11.20 28.78
CA ASP A 853 -3.66 -12.13 27.70
C ASP A 853 -5.00 -12.88 27.94
N ASP A 854 -5.74 -12.49 28.98
CA ASP A 854 -7.01 -13.10 29.36
C ASP A 854 -8.14 -12.55 28.47
N SER A 855 -8.68 -13.40 27.60
CA SER A 855 -9.78 -13.05 26.72
C SER A 855 -10.97 -12.50 27.51
N GLN A 856 -11.47 -11.34 27.07
CA GLN A 856 -12.53 -10.58 27.71
C GLN A 856 -12.12 -9.85 29.01
N ALA A 857 -10.83 -9.80 29.37
CA ALA A 857 -10.37 -8.92 30.44
C ALA A 857 -10.69 -7.46 30.12
N THR A 858 -11.03 -6.68 31.12
CA THR A 858 -11.45 -5.28 30.94
C THR A 858 -10.60 -4.31 31.75
N ALA A 859 -10.45 -3.10 31.25
CA ALA A 859 -9.99 -1.95 32.00
C ALA A 859 -11.01 -0.83 31.84
N GLU A 860 -11.54 -0.33 32.96
CA GLU A 860 -12.58 0.74 32.97
C GLU A 860 -12.08 1.96 33.75
N LEU A 861 -12.35 3.15 33.21
CA LEU A 861 -12.01 4.43 33.82
C LEU A 861 -13.20 5.38 33.70
N GLU A 862 -13.76 5.78 34.86
CA GLU A 862 -14.64 6.96 34.91
C GLU A 862 -13.80 8.24 35.01
N PHE A 863 -14.09 9.23 34.20
CA PHE A 863 -13.34 10.48 34.21
C PHE A 863 -14.23 11.70 33.94
N MET A 864 -13.75 12.85 34.40
CA MET A 864 -14.31 14.16 34.06
C MET A 864 -13.34 14.84 33.12
N GLY A 865 -13.79 15.19 31.92
CA GLY A 865 -12.90 15.79 30.92
C GLY A 865 -13.55 15.95 29.55
N THR A 866 -12.76 16.35 28.58
CA THR A 866 -13.14 16.54 27.18
C THR A 866 -12.32 15.65 26.23
N ALA A 867 -11.36 14.89 26.78
CA ALA A 867 -10.54 13.97 25.99
C ALA A 867 -10.03 12.79 26.84
N ILE A 868 -9.67 11.71 26.16
CA ILE A 868 -9.08 10.52 26.78
C ILE A 868 -8.06 9.90 25.82
N ARG A 869 -6.89 9.48 26.34
CA ARG A 869 -5.85 8.73 25.63
C ARG A 869 -5.59 7.39 26.30
N TRP A 870 -5.32 6.38 25.50
CA TRP A 870 -4.67 5.14 25.93
C TRP A 870 -3.29 5.06 25.29
N ILE A 871 -2.27 4.90 26.11
CA ILE A 871 -0.87 4.78 25.74
C ILE A 871 -0.37 3.41 26.17
N GLY A 872 0.32 2.74 25.26
CA GLY A 872 0.85 1.40 25.45
C GLY A 872 1.95 1.06 24.46
N LYS A 873 2.20 -0.22 24.27
CA LYS A 873 3.21 -0.74 23.33
C LYS A 873 2.63 -0.97 21.94
N ARG A 874 3.44 -0.70 20.95
CA ARG A 874 3.33 -1.34 19.63
C ARG A 874 4.29 -2.51 19.55
N VAL A 875 3.85 -3.59 18.92
CA VAL A 875 4.63 -4.82 18.76
C VAL A 875 4.57 -5.32 17.33
N LEU A 876 5.71 -5.85 16.85
CA LEU A 876 5.85 -6.29 15.46
C LEU A 876 5.33 -7.72 15.24
N GLU A 877 5.51 -8.61 16.22
CA GLU A 877 5.35 -10.06 16.00
C GLU A 877 4.02 -10.65 16.47
N GLN A 878 3.34 -10.04 17.42
CA GLN A 878 2.04 -10.50 17.94
C GLN A 878 1.17 -9.29 18.24
N TYR A 879 0.51 -8.77 17.22
CA TYR A 879 -0.43 -7.68 17.44
C TYR A 879 -1.62 -8.11 18.28
N ALA A 880 -1.92 -7.33 19.27
CA ALA A 880 -3.11 -7.53 20.07
C ALA A 880 -4.27 -6.69 19.55
N VAL A 881 -5.47 -7.14 19.86
CA VAL A 881 -6.72 -6.45 19.54
C VAL A 881 -7.47 -6.15 20.80
N ALA A 882 -7.90 -4.91 20.93
CA ALA A 882 -8.82 -4.50 22.01
C ALA A 882 -9.99 -3.72 21.44
N LEU A 883 -11.18 -3.98 21.99
CA LEU A 883 -12.38 -3.21 21.70
C LEU A 883 -12.48 -2.06 22.68
N VAL A 884 -12.73 -0.86 22.19
CA VAL A 884 -12.85 0.35 23.01
C VAL A 884 -14.30 0.85 23.00
N TYR A 885 -14.82 1.07 24.19
CA TYR A 885 -16.15 1.62 24.42
C TYR A 885 -16.02 2.95 25.15
N LEU A 886 -16.85 3.91 24.77
CA LEU A 886 -17.00 5.19 25.47
C LEU A 886 -18.47 5.40 25.81
N ASP A 887 -18.77 5.67 27.09
CA ASP A 887 -20.12 5.83 27.58
C ASP A 887 -21.08 4.66 27.29
N GLY A 888 -20.49 3.46 27.19
CA GLY A 888 -21.19 2.23 26.90
C GLY A 888 -21.37 1.91 25.43
N GLU A 889 -21.06 2.86 24.53
CA GLU A 889 -21.11 2.67 23.08
C GLU A 889 -19.73 2.22 22.56
N TYR A 890 -19.73 1.27 21.63
CA TYR A 890 -18.53 0.86 20.91
C TYR A 890 -18.03 2.01 20.04
N VAL A 891 -16.72 2.37 20.15
CA VAL A 891 -16.15 3.50 19.43
C VAL A 891 -14.94 3.15 18.59
N ASP A 892 -14.21 2.06 18.89
CA ASP A 892 -13.02 1.71 18.14
C ASP A 892 -12.55 0.27 18.40
N THR A 893 -11.82 -0.30 17.43
CA THR A 893 -10.98 -1.48 17.60
C THR A 893 -9.52 -1.08 17.50
N VAL A 894 -8.80 -1.23 18.58
CA VAL A 894 -7.38 -0.86 18.67
C VAL A 894 -6.50 -2.06 18.35
N TYR A 895 -5.59 -1.88 17.39
CA TYR A 895 -4.52 -2.80 17.06
C TYR A 895 -3.20 -2.22 17.55
N ASN A 896 -2.48 -2.93 18.41
CA ASN A 896 -1.19 -2.44 18.90
C ASN A 896 -0.01 -2.79 17.98
N TYR A 897 -0.29 -3.10 16.72
CA TYR A 897 0.71 -3.46 15.72
C TYR A 897 1.61 -2.27 15.35
N GLY A 898 2.92 -2.53 15.22
CA GLY A 898 3.93 -1.56 14.80
C GLY A 898 5.33 -2.00 15.16
N GLU A 899 6.33 -1.16 14.93
CA GLU A 899 7.68 -1.40 15.43
C GLU A 899 7.64 -1.51 16.96
N ASN A 900 8.53 -2.36 17.54
CA ASN A 900 8.55 -2.57 18.99
C ASN A 900 8.90 -1.28 19.72
N GLU A 901 7.89 -0.53 20.14
CA GLU A 901 8.03 0.77 20.77
C GLU A 901 7.09 0.90 21.98
N ASN A 902 7.63 1.43 23.08
CA ASN A 902 6.85 1.80 24.26
C ASN A 902 6.31 3.24 24.15
N GLY A 903 5.36 3.59 25.00
CA GLY A 903 4.86 4.96 25.13
C GLY A 903 4.07 5.46 23.93
N LYS A 904 3.48 4.58 23.15
CA LYS A 904 2.76 4.94 21.93
C LYS A 904 1.29 5.20 22.19
N LEU A 905 0.77 6.21 21.53
CA LEU A 905 -0.65 6.47 21.50
C LEU A 905 -1.34 5.35 20.72
N LEU A 906 -2.16 4.57 21.43
CA LEU A 906 -2.94 3.46 20.86
C LEU A 906 -4.37 3.90 20.53
N PHE A 907 -4.98 4.72 21.40
CA PHE A 907 -6.31 5.27 21.20
C PHE A 907 -6.39 6.71 21.72
N GLU A 908 -7.14 7.54 21.03
CA GLU A 908 -7.49 8.89 21.47
C GLU A 908 -8.90 9.24 21.06
N ARG A 909 -9.61 9.91 21.97
CA ARG A 909 -10.85 10.61 21.66
C ARG A 909 -10.80 12.00 22.28
N THR A 910 -10.96 13.02 21.46
CA THR A 910 -11.01 14.43 21.84
C THR A 910 -12.40 14.99 21.57
N HIS A 911 -12.67 16.20 22.10
CA HIS A 911 -13.90 16.95 21.86
C HIS A 911 -15.16 16.26 22.39
N LEU A 912 -15.01 15.53 23.49
CA LEU A 912 -16.14 15.06 24.27
C LEU A 912 -16.88 16.26 24.87
N THR A 913 -18.17 16.12 25.09
CA THR A 913 -18.93 17.13 25.84
C THR A 913 -18.34 17.26 27.24
N PRO A 914 -18.06 18.48 27.74
CA PRO A 914 -17.58 18.63 29.13
C PRO A 914 -18.49 17.90 30.13
N GLY A 915 -17.96 16.89 30.80
CA GLY A 915 -18.77 16.09 31.69
C GLY A 915 -18.12 14.80 32.16
N LYS A 916 -18.92 13.94 32.76
CA LYS A 916 -18.53 12.61 33.22
C LYS A 916 -18.62 11.64 32.02
N HIS A 917 -17.53 10.91 31.78
CA HIS A 917 -17.43 9.88 30.76
C HIS A 917 -16.90 8.57 31.34
N THR A 918 -17.11 7.48 30.63
CA THR A 918 -16.61 6.15 31.00
C THR A 918 -15.88 5.55 29.79
N LEU A 919 -14.57 5.38 29.92
CA LEU A 919 -13.78 4.56 28.97
C LEU A 919 -13.80 3.11 29.42
N ARG A 920 -14.02 2.16 28.51
CA ARG A 920 -13.87 0.74 28.74
C ARG A 920 -13.07 0.12 27.60
N ILE A 921 -11.98 -0.54 27.95
CA ILE A 921 -11.12 -1.30 27.03
C ILE A 921 -11.36 -2.78 27.31
N VAL A 922 -11.65 -3.57 26.29
CA VAL A 922 -11.89 -5.02 26.39
C VAL A 922 -10.84 -5.74 25.56
N GLN A 923 -10.07 -6.62 26.18
CA GLN A 923 -9.14 -7.47 25.45
C GLN A 923 -9.91 -8.44 24.55
N SER A 924 -9.51 -8.56 23.28
CA SER A 924 -10.14 -9.44 22.31
C SER A 924 -9.17 -10.49 21.77
N MET A 925 -7.93 -10.11 21.48
CA MET A 925 -6.91 -11.01 20.95
C MET A 925 -5.53 -10.66 21.50
N HIS A 926 -4.74 -11.68 21.83
CA HIS A 926 -3.35 -11.57 22.27
C HIS A 926 -3.12 -10.63 23.47
N LYS A 927 -1.86 -10.37 23.78
CA LYS A 927 -1.47 -9.61 24.96
C LYS A 927 -1.59 -8.11 24.72
N ILE A 928 -2.54 -7.45 25.38
CA ILE A 928 -2.61 -5.98 25.47
C ILE A 928 -1.89 -5.46 26.70
N ASP A 929 -1.46 -4.21 26.64
CA ASP A 929 -0.84 -3.48 27.74
C ASP A 929 -1.46 -2.10 27.93
N ILE A 930 -1.39 -1.61 29.16
CA ILE A 930 -1.70 -0.22 29.50
C ILE A 930 -0.48 0.34 30.23
N GLU A 931 0.26 1.24 29.57
CA GLU A 931 1.30 2.04 30.20
C GLU A 931 0.69 3.22 30.94
N THR A 932 -0.31 3.86 30.35
CA THR A 932 -1.09 4.93 31.01
C THR A 932 -2.40 5.16 30.28
N LEU A 933 -3.40 5.61 31.04
CA LEU A 933 -4.56 6.30 30.53
C LEU A 933 -4.41 7.80 30.88
N ALA A 934 -4.68 8.69 29.94
CA ALA A 934 -4.51 10.12 30.12
C ALA A 934 -5.84 10.87 29.89
N ILE A 935 -6.28 11.61 30.88
CA ILE A 935 -7.53 12.38 30.87
C ILE A 935 -7.21 13.78 30.38
N GLY A 936 -7.84 14.21 29.29
CA GLY A 936 -7.69 15.55 28.75
C GLY A 936 -8.80 16.51 29.17
N THR A 937 -8.41 17.73 29.46
CA THR A 937 -9.33 18.87 29.67
C THR A 937 -8.95 19.96 28.68
N ASP A 938 -9.94 20.59 28.06
CA ASP A 938 -9.68 21.73 27.18
C ASP A 938 -9.08 22.85 28.02
N PRO A 939 -8.06 23.58 27.51
CA PRO A 939 -7.52 24.74 28.20
C PRO A 939 -8.59 25.83 28.31
N GLU A 940 -8.66 26.48 29.49
CA GLU A 940 -9.63 27.56 29.81
C GLU A 940 -9.51 28.78 28.88
#